data_474a19b92dcd97d65fc337d4b4dfcd66
#
_entry.id   474a19b92dcd97d65fc337d4b4dfcd66
#
_cell.length_a   1.000
_cell.length_b   1.000
_cell.length_c   1.000
_cell.angle_alpha   90.00
_cell.angle_beta   90.00
_cell.angle_gamma   90.00
#
_symmetry.space_group_name_H-M   'P 1'
#
loop_
_entity.id
_entity.type
_entity.pdbx_description
1 polymer ?
#
loop_
_entity_poly.entity_id
_entity_poly.type
_entity_poly.pdbx_seq_one_letter_code
_entity_poly.pdbx_strand_id
1 'polypeptide(L)'
;MSVVRSFRIYGDNIVECQRAFGIICEALLVPSTNISFDTTSIVLPTFVVQLNGSQLSFQMVPGYGENRWNVDILKLLDSKGGLLREAPDSLITEIVSNEEVIRFAIEFCGALPAGNQAWQRNGRALSFAYSKVPYFYITELGGFELDGDRDRKAERVPNPLIPFSYINVSLEMDTAVLPIYIPSPGASPETQERYKNVFGMGDLRSYIKKAILGESTEDITSGLAKKTINLVRLLAESRSRSDSISSEEWGRLYEASDSQNGNIGREISDKYSKIWSKKTSLSTLTNTFNKVIEYAKQKSFGVTSTNLPISIFKESARESFSGFLKQTYPHASQDFLDFVAKSNGPLAVAWIAGFKPRGDDARPDRGLSPLLRMSVGSSCDVIAVVYGPAPKAAVDLLKTNQVELGKRNGLWESIIKTTDGILVDCKHDNVDSSTFVLTTRKNQAQSQVNHTYTDTLKIQSFGEQDVDTSLHIIFTKLFPVQTFEGLCNPPGGDWSGISLKADSGSEEYRWLTLPRVTATDQKRPDHIFQTFDGKKFIVIVESKDTVRQIEDNIGPRLIRYVKELTNSVPDIERSSSDKQWVHSRRKFDTEQYEFVSIASGVLSNSTTLQEVAVRGSVDLVIGFRFNGSNDVEIQTHSTTKNGEVFEVYLKKLLPCLGLKVSN
;
A
#
# COMPACT_ATOMS: atom_id res chain seq x y z
N MET A 1 -14.34 -38.51 2.36
CA MET A 1 -13.51 -37.51 3.04
C MET A 1 -13.71 -36.21 2.30
N SER A 2 -14.16 -35.15 2.98
CA SER A 2 -14.24 -33.81 2.37
C SER A 2 -12.83 -33.37 2.02
N VAL A 3 -12.61 -32.90 0.81
CA VAL A 3 -11.33 -32.35 0.38
C VAL A 3 -11.09 -31.08 1.21
N VAL A 4 -10.04 -31.09 2.01
CA VAL A 4 -9.61 -29.90 2.76
C VAL A 4 -8.57 -29.17 1.91
N ARG A 5 -8.89 -27.94 1.48
CA ARG A 5 -7.90 -27.05 0.85
C ARG A 5 -7.47 -25.99 1.85
N SER A 6 -6.17 -25.73 1.92
CA SER A 6 -5.57 -24.83 2.88
C SER A 6 -4.96 -23.63 2.19
N PHE A 7 -5.33 -22.45 2.65
CA PHE A 7 -4.85 -21.16 2.16
C PHE A 7 -4.19 -20.38 3.29
N ARG A 8 -3.24 -19.51 2.93
CA ARG A 8 -2.70 -18.48 3.80
C ARG A 8 -3.01 -17.10 3.20
N ILE A 9 -3.34 -16.16 4.07
CA ILE A 9 -3.54 -14.76 3.74
C ILE A 9 -2.47 -13.96 4.48
N TYR A 10 -1.42 -13.61 3.78
CA TYR A 10 -0.41 -12.68 4.29
C TYR A 10 -0.94 -11.26 4.16
N GLY A 11 -0.62 -10.39 5.11
CA GLY A 11 -1.00 -8.98 5.07
C GLY A 11 -0.06 -8.12 5.90
N ASP A 12 -0.06 -6.81 5.68
CA ASP A 12 0.73 -5.90 6.51
C ASP A 12 0.28 -5.95 7.99
N ASN A 13 -1.00 -6.23 8.21
CA ASN A 13 -1.59 -6.42 9.53
C ASN A 13 -2.83 -7.33 9.46
N ILE A 14 -3.38 -7.65 10.63
CA ILE A 14 -4.54 -8.54 10.75
C ILE A 14 -5.81 -8.00 10.07
N VAL A 15 -6.01 -6.69 10.08
CA VAL A 15 -7.21 -6.08 9.48
C VAL A 15 -7.19 -6.24 7.96
N GLU A 16 -6.02 -6.09 7.33
CA GLU A 16 -5.87 -6.32 5.88
C GLU A 16 -6.05 -7.79 5.52
N CYS A 17 -5.53 -8.71 6.34
CA CYS A 17 -5.81 -10.13 6.18
C CYS A 17 -7.32 -10.42 6.24
N GLN A 18 -8.03 -9.87 7.23
CA GLN A 18 -9.49 -10.05 7.35
C GLN A 18 -10.27 -9.38 6.23
N ARG A 19 -9.82 -8.23 5.75
CA ARG A 19 -10.44 -7.55 4.62
C ARG A 19 -10.36 -8.41 3.35
N ALA A 20 -9.19 -8.97 3.08
CA ALA A 20 -9.03 -9.91 1.96
C ALA A 20 -9.91 -11.16 2.15
N PHE A 21 -9.95 -11.72 3.36
CA PHE A 21 -10.82 -12.84 3.69
C PHE A 21 -12.31 -12.51 3.50
N GLY A 22 -12.74 -11.32 3.91
CA GLY A 22 -14.11 -10.84 3.69
C GLY A 22 -14.48 -10.83 2.21
N ILE A 23 -13.62 -10.29 1.34
CA ILE A 23 -13.82 -10.29 -0.11
C ILE A 23 -13.87 -11.72 -0.67
N ILE A 24 -13.06 -12.64 -0.15
CA ILE A 24 -13.10 -14.06 -0.54
C ILE A 24 -14.44 -14.67 -0.15
N CYS A 25 -14.91 -14.46 1.08
CA CYS A 25 -16.22 -14.97 1.53
C CYS A 25 -17.38 -14.40 0.71
N GLU A 26 -17.36 -13.11 0.38
CA GLU A 26 -18.34 -12.49 -0.51
C GLU A 26 -18.31 -13.10 -1.91
N ALA A 27 -17.10 -13.31 -2.47
CA ALA A 27 -16.91 -13.92 -3.78
C ALA A 27 -17.47 -15.35 -3.84
N LEU A 28 -17.28 -16.12 -2.77
CA LEU A 28 -17.76 -17.48 -2.63
C LEU A 28 -19.25 -17.54 -2.22
N LEU A 29 -19.88 -16.40 -1.91
CA LEU A 29 -21.26 -16.30 -1.40
C LEU A 29 -21.48 -17.13 -0.12
N VAL A 30 -20.49 -17.11 0.78
CA VAL A 30 -20.52 -17.87 2.02
C VAL A 30 -21.31 -17.10 3.09
N PRO A 31 -22.40 -17.67 3.64
CA PRO A 31 -23.07 -17.07 4.77
C PRO A 31 -22.20 -17.17 6.04
N SER A 32 -22.31 -16.19 6.93
CA SER A 32 -21.54 -16.14 8.17
C SER A 32 -21.67 -17.39 9.04
N THR A 33 -22.82 -18.06 8.99
CA THR A 33 -23.08 -19.32 9.70
C THR A 33 -22.21 -20.49 9.24
N ASN A 34 -21.64 -20.41 8.05
CA ASN A 34 -20.75 -21.42 7.48
C ASN A 34 -19.25 -21.09 7.70
N ILE A 35 -18.97 -20.05 8.48
CA ILE A 35 -17.62 -19.63 8.84
C ILE A 35 -17.39 -19.91 10.33
N SER A 36 -16.40 -20.73 10.64
CA SER A 36 -15.98 -20.99 12.02
C SER A 36 -14.57 -20.48 12.24
N PHE A 37 -14.33 -20.01 13.46
CA PHE A 37 -13.01 -19.59 13.91
C PHE A 37 -12.36 -20.72 14.71
N ASP A 38 -11.12 -21.08 14.36
CA ASP A 38 -10.31 -22.02 15.13
C ASP A 38 -9.65 -21.29 16.31
N THR A 39 -10.05 -21.62 17.51
CA THR A 39 -9.56 -20.99 18.74
C THR A 39 -8.18 -21.48 19.18
N THR A 40 -7.52 -22.35 18.42
CA THR A 40 -6.21 -22.89 18.81
C THR A 40 -5.09 -21.85 18.81
N SER A 41 -5.21 -20.78 18.01
CA SER A 41 -4.25 -19.68 17.98
C SER A 41 -4.90 -18.33 17.71
N ILE A 42 -4.64 -17.36 18.58
CA ILE A 42 -5.05 -15.96 18.37
C ILE A 42 -4.00 -15.13 17.62
N VAL A 43 -2.76 -15.59 17.56
CA VAL A 43 -1.66 -14.91 16.82
C VAL A 43 -1.50 -15.42 15.39
N LEU A 44 -2.03 -16.60 15.08
CA LEU A 44 -2.17 -17.19 13.74
C LEU A 44 -3.63 -17.58 13.50
N PRO A 45 -4.53 -16.60 13.44
CA PRO A 45 -5.96 -16.88 13.37
C PRO A 45 -6.30 -17.71 12.13
N THR A 46 -7.06 -18.77 12.33
CA THR A 46 -7.50 -19.64 11.24
C THR A 46 -9.02 -19.65 11.16
N PHE A 47 -9.55 -19.40 9.98
CA PHE A 47 -10.99 -19.46 9.68
C PHE A 47 -11.26 -20.63 8.77
N VAL A 48 -12.31 -21.38 9.10
CA VAL A 48 -12.74 -22.53 8.32
C VAL A 48 -14.08 -22.21 7.68
N VAL A 49 -14.14 -22.37 6.38
CA VAL A 49 -15.32 -22.12 5.54
C VAL A 49 -15.89 -23.44 5.02
N GLN A 50 -17.17 -23.67 5.26
CA GLN A 50 -17.89 -24.81 4.72
C GLN A 50 -18.58 -24.41 3.41
N LEU A 51 -18.21 -25.05 2.29
CA LEU A 51 -18.71 -24.74 0.96
C LEU A 51 -19.07 -26.02 0.20
N ASN A 52 -20.36 -26.24 -0.07
CA ASN A 52 -20.84 -27.36 -0.92
C ASN A 52 -20.24 -28.74 -0.59
N GLY A 53 -20.11 -29.06 0.70
CA GLY A 53 -19.53 -30.32 1.15
C GLY A 53 -17.99 -30.38 1.17
N SER A 54 -17.33 -29.31 0.78
CA SER A 54 -15.87 -29.12 0.90
C SER A 54 -15.54 -28.17 2.04
N GLN A 55 -14.36 -28.32 2.59
CA GLN A 55 -13.83 -27.45 3.65
C GLN A 55 -12.64 -26.67 3.12
N LEU A 56 -12.68 -25.34 3.28
CA LEU A 56 -11.58 -24.42 2.99
C LEU A 56 -11.06 -23.85 4.29
N SER A 57 -9.77 -23.93 4.52
CA SER A 57 -9.10 -23.34 5.69
C SER A 57 -8.29 -22.12 5.27
N PHE A 58 -8.44 -21.00 5.98
CA PHE A 58 -7.73 -19.76 5.74
C PHE A 58 -6.98 -19.34 7.00
N GLN A 59 -5.66 -19.48 6.98
CA GLN A 59 -4.77 -19.03 8.03
C GLN A 59 -4.33 -17.59 7.75
N MET A 60 -4.53 -16.68 8.70
CA MET A 60 -4.08 -15.30 8.58
C MET A 60 -2.66 -15.16 9.08
N VAL A 61 -1.82 -14.47 8.31
CA VAL A 61 -0.39 -14.29 8.54
C VAL A 61 -0.08 -12.79 8.53
N PRO A 62 -0.37 -12.06 9.62
CA PRO A 62 -0.16 -10.63 9.70
C PRO A 62 1.32 -10.27 9.86
N GLY A 63 1.78 -9.27 9.09
CA GLY A 63 3.16 -8.79 9.06
C GLY A 63 4.09 -9.58 8.15
N TYR A 64 4.80 -8.86 7.29
CA TYR A 64 5.79 -9.42 6.34
C TYR A 64 7.23 -9.44 6.88
N GLY A 65 7.47 -9.07 8.14
CA GLY A 65 8.80 -8.89 8.71
C GLY A 65 9.74 -10.08 8.46
N GLU A 66 10.94 -9.80 7.94
CA GLU A 66 11.94 -10.83 7.57
C GLU A 66 12.35 -11.76 8.72
N ASN A 67 12.32 -11.23 9.94
CA ASN A 67 12.74 -11.96 11.14
C ASN A 67 11.55 -12.50 11.93
N ARG A 68 10.33 -12.25 11.47
CA ARG A 68 9.11 -12.67 12.17
C ARG A 68 8.76 -14.12 11.89
N TRP A 69 8.84 -14.51 10.62
CA TRP A 69 8.45 -15.83 10.15
C TRP A 69 9.65 -16.69 9.77
N ASN A 70 9.53 -17.99 9.95
CA ASN A 70 10.52 -18.96 9.44
C ASN A 70 10.50 -19.07 7.90
N VAL A 71 9.51 -18.46 7.24
CA VAL A 71 9.34 -18.41 5.79
C VAL A 71 9.26 -16.94 5.36
N ASP A 72 10.01 -16.56 4.36
CA ASP A 72 9.95 -15.24 3.73
C ASP A 72 9.21 -15.35 2.41
N ILE A 73 7.92 -15.05 2.44
CA ILE A 73 7.06 -15.15 1.25
C ILE A 73 7.47 -14.18 0.13
N LEU A 74 8.11 -13.06 0.46
CA LEU A 74 8.59 -12.11 -0.54
C LEU A 74 9.81 -12.68 -1.30
N LYS A 75 10.63 -13.52 -0.67
CA LYS A 75 11.69 -14.25 -1.40
C LYS A 75 11.13 -15.25 -2.41
N LEU A 76 9.96 -15.83 -2.14
CA LEU A 76 9.28 -16.66 -3.14
C LEU A 76 8.86 -15.83 -4.36
N LEU A 77 8.38 -14.60 -4.14
CA LEU A 77 8.06 -13.67 -5.22
C LEU A 77 9.33 -13.30 -6.02
N ASP A 78 10.43 -12.99 -5.34
CA ASP A 78 11.72 -12.67 -5.96
C ASP A 78 12.23 -13.87 -6.81
N SER A 79 12.12 -15.10 -6.30
CA SER A 79 12.55 -16.31 -7.02
C SER A 79 11.76 -16.56 -8.31
N LYS A 80 10.54 -16.01 -8.40
CA LYS A 80 9.69 -16.04 -9.60
C LYS A 80 9.99 -14.88 -10.57
N GLY A 81 10.93 -14.00 -10.26
CA GLY A 81 11.31 -12.87 -11.10
C GLY A 81 10.78 -11.51 -10.61
N GLY A 82 10.23 -11.43 -9.42
CA GLY A 82 9.86 -10.17 -8.80
C GLY A 82 11.04 -9.21 -8.77
N LEU A 83 10.81 -7.94 -9.20
CA LEU A 83 11.89 -6.97 -9.31
C LEU A 83 12.15 -6.24 -7.99
N LEU A 84 11.10 -5.91 -7.27
CA LEU A 84 11.16 -5.08 -6.06
C LEU A 84 10.61 -5.88 -4.88
N ARG A 85 11.28 -5.76 -3.75
CA ARG A 85 10.86 -6.41 -2.51
C ARG A 85 9.87 -5.53 -1.76
N GLU A 86 8.69 -5.38 -2.32
CA GLU A 86 7.59 -4.60 -1.75
C GLU A 86 6.40 -5.50 -1.43
N ALA A 87 5.97 -5.48 -0.16
CA ALA A 87 4.82 -6.22 0.30
C ALA A 87 3.51 -5.59 -0.21
N PRO A 88 2.56 -6.38 -0.75
CA PRO A 88 1.20 -5.91 -0.99
C PRO A 88 0.42 -5.87 0.33
N ASP A 89 -0.72 -5.17 0.34
CA ASP A 89 -1.59 -5.17 1.54
C ASP A 89 -2.08 -6.58 1.88
N SER A 90 -2.32 -7.43 0.87
CA SER A 90 -2.62 -8.84 1.08
C SER A 90 -2.12 -9.74 -0.05
N LEU A 91 -1.57 -10.90 0.32
CA LEU A 91 -1.09 -11.93 -0.59
C LEU A 91 -1.73 -13.28 -0.23
N ILE A 92 -2.42 -13.88 -1.19
CA ILE A 92 -3.14 -15.13 -0.99
C ILE A 92 -2.34 -16.29 -1.60
N THR A 93 -2.07 -17.29 -0.77
CA THR A 93 -1.38 -18.51 -1.17
C THR A 93 -2.23 -19.73 -0.88
N GLU A 94 -1.91 -20.83 -1.56
CA GLU A 94 -2.51 -22.14 -1.31
C GLU A 94 -1.40 -23.16 -1.03
N ILE A 95 -1.63 -24.04 -0.08
CA ILE A 95 -0.75 -25.15 0.21
C ILE A 95 -1.16 -26.35 -0.66
N VAL A 96 -0.33 -26.72 -1.62
CA VAL A 96 -0.56 -27.80 -2.56
C VAL A 96 0.59 -28.80 -2.48
N SER A 97 0.33 -30.03 -2.08
CA SER A 97 1.34 -31.09 -1.97
C SER A 97 2.58 -30.66 -1.15
N ASN A 98 2.34 -29.95 -0.05
CA ASN A 98 3.36 -29.41 0.86
C ASN A 98 4.21 -28.27 0.26
N GLU A 99 3.78 -27.69 -0.84
CA GLU A 99 4.37 -26.48 -1.42
C GLU A 99 3.43 -25.30 -1.29
N GLU A 100 3.97 -24.12 -1.07
CA GLU A 100 3.19 -22.90 -1.01
C GLU A 100 3.15 -22.22 -2.38
N VAL A 101 1.96 -22.11 -2.94
CA VAL A 101 1.72 -21.53 -4.28
C VAL A 101 1.01 -20.20 -4.15
N ILE A 102 1.62 -19.13 -4.65
CA ILE A 102 0.98 -17.80 -4.66
C ILE A 102 -0.15 -17.82 -5.70
N ARG A 103 -1.34 -17.44 -5.28
CA ARG A 103 -2.53 -17.39 -6.14
C ARG A 103 -2.78 -16.01 -6.71
N PHE A 104 -2.82 -14.99 -5.87
CA PHE A 104 -2.97 -13.59 -6.27
C PHE A 104 -2.66 -12.66 -5.10
N ALA A 105 -2.52 -11.37 -5.40
CA ALA A 105 -2.37 -10.31 -4.41
C ALA A 105 -3.47 -9.26 -4.56
N ILE A 106 -3.80 -8.60 -3.44
CA ILE A 106 -4.72 -7.47 -3.39
C ILE A 106 -4.03 -6.30 -2.70
N GLU A 107 -4.16 -5.14 -3.31
CA GLU A 107 -3.73 -3.86 -2.76
C GLU A 107 -4.95 -2.98 -2.54
N PHE A 108 -5.07 -2.38 -1.37
CA PHE A 108 -6.16 -1.50 -1.02
C PHE A 108 -5.69 -0.04 -1.01
N CYS A 109 -6.41 0.84 -1.65
CA CYS A 109 -6.17 2.26 -1.56
C CYS A 109 -7.40 2.99 -1.06
N GLY A 110 -7.33 3.47 0.19
CA GLY A 110 -8.36 4.33 0.77
C GLY A 110 -8.12 5.82 0.53
N ALA A 111 -6.95 6.18 -0.02
CA ALA A 111 -6.67 7.55 -0.39
C ALA A 111 -7.22 7.85 -1.78
N LEU A 112 -7.69 9.08 -1.98
CA LEU A 112 -8.10 9.54 -3.29
C LEU A 112 -6.96 9.34 -4.31
N PRO A 113 -7.18 8.68 -5.45
CA PRO A 113 -6.15 8.37 -6.42
C PRO A 113 -5.73 9.62 -7.20
N ALA A 114 -5.23 10.62 -6.50
CA ALA A 114 -4.85 11.90 -7.04
C ALA A 114 -3.44 12.29 -6.61
N GLY A 115 -2.70 12.89 -7.52
CA GLY A 115 -1.33 13.34 -7.27
C GLY A 115 -0.37 12.16 -7.07
N ASN A 116 0.58 12.34 -6.18
CA ASN A 116 1.68 11.40 -5.96
C ASN A 116 1.25 10.03 -5.43
N GLN A 117 0.11 9.94 -4.78
CA GLN A 117 -0.40 8.69 -4.22
C GLN A 117 -0.84 7.71 -5.31
N ALA A 118 -1.18 8.20 -6.48
CA ALA A 118 -1.67 7.37 -7.58
C ALA A 118 -0.65 6.36 -8.09
N TRP A 119 0.66 6.65 -7.99
CA TRP A 119 1.73 5.76 -8.49
C TRP A 119 2.60 5.12 -7.42
N GLN A 120 2.35 5.36 -6.13
CA GLN A 120 3.12 4.74 -5.04
C GLN A 120 3.14 3.21 -5.13
N ARG A 121 2.08 2.60 -5.67
CA ARG A 121 1.90 1.15 -5.77
C ARG A 121 2.45 0.55 -7.05
N ASN A 122 2.95 1.36 -7.98
CA ASN A 122 3.46 0.85 -9.25
C ASN A 122 4.69 -0.05 -9.10
N GLY A 123 5.51 0.15 -8.07
CA GLY A 123 6.62 -0.77 -7.76
C GLY A 123 6.14 -2.18 -7.47
N ARG A 124 5.12 -2.31 -6.61
CA ARG A 124 4.47 -3.59 -6.29
C ARG A 124 3.87 -4.22 -7.55
N ALA A 125 3.03 -3.47 -8.28
CA ALA A 125 2.41 -3.94 -9.51
C ALA A 125 3.42 -4.46 -10.53
N LEU A 126 4.52 -3.73 -10.76
CA LEU A 126 5.59 -4.14 -11.65
C LEU A 126 6.25 -5.45 -11.18
N SER A 127 6.54 -5.58 -9.89
CA SER A 127 7.14 -6.78 -9.31
C SER A 127 6.24 -8.00 -9.49
N PHE A 128 4.94 -7.85 -9.25
CA PHE A 128 3.95 -8.91 -9.46
C PHE A 128 3.82 -9.30 -10.93
N ALA A 129 3.85 -8.35 -11.86
CA ALA A 129 3.84 -8.62 -13.28
C ALA A 129 5.05 -9.47 -13.71
N TYR A 130 6.24 -9.12 -13.28
CA TYR A 130 7.47 -9.87 -13.61
C TYR A 130 7.51 -11.26 -12.96
N SER A 131 6.91 -11.42 -11.78
CA SER A 131 6.80 -12.74 -11.13
C SER A 131 5.65 -13.60 -11.67
N LYS A 132 4.89 -13.11 -12.66
CA LYS A 132 3.71 -13.80 -13.22
C LYS A 132 2.64 -14.13 -12.19
N VAL A 133 2.47 -13.27 -11.20
CA VAL A 133 1.46 -13.40 -10.15
C VAL A 133 0.38 -12.34 -10.36
N PRO A 134 -0.90 -12.72 -10.41
CA PRO A 134 -1.99 -11.75 -10.50
C PRO A 134 -2.02 -10.76 -9.34
N TYR A 135 -2.25 -9.48 -9.66
CA TYR A 135 -2.26 -8.39 -8.69
C TYR A 135 -3.40 -7.43 -8.99
N PHE A 136 -4.21 -7.15 -7.99
CA PHE A 136 -5.38 -6.29 -8.11
C PHE A 136 -5.28 -5.09 -7.18
N TYR A 137 -5.22 -3.91 -7.77
CA TYR A 137 -5.18 -2.64 -7.06
C TYR A 137 -6.58 -2.06 -6.94
N ILE A 138 -7.21 -2.22 -5.77
CA ILE A 138 -8.56 -1.69 -5.48
C ILE A 138 -8.44 -0.23 -5.09
N THR A 139 -9.11 0.66 -5.82
CA THR A 139 -9.07 2.10 -5.60
C THR A 139 -10.40 2.78 -5.89
N GLU A 140 -10.68 3.87 -5.17
CA GLU A 140 -11.90 4.65 -5.36
C GLU A 140 -11.77 5.62 -6.53
N LEU A 141 -12.90 5.93 -7.18
CA LEU A 141 -13.00 6.91 -8.26
C LEU A 141 -14.11 7.93 -7.97
N GLY A 142 -13.82 9.20 -8.23
CA GLY A 142 -14.80 10.29 -8.05
C GLY A 142 -14.85 10.87 -6.64
N GLY A 143 -13.83 10.64 -5.82
CA GLY A 143 -13.70 11.28 -4.52
C GLY A 143 -13.32 12.77 -4.60
N PHE A 144 -13.50 13.48 -3.53
CA PHE A 144 -13.14 14.88 -3.40
C PHE A 144 -12.36 15.14 -2.09
N GLU A 145 -11.64 16.26 -2.04
CA GLU A 145 -11.02 16.79 -0.84
C GLU A 145 -11.71 18.08 -0.44
N LEU A 146 -11.61 18.45 0.83
CA LEU A 146 -11.94 19.78 1.29
C LEU A 146 -10.71 20.70 1.21
N ASP A 147 -10.92 21.98 1.02
CA ASP A 147 -9.88 22.99 1.14
C ASP A 147 -9.67 23.46 2.60
N GLY A 148 -8.87 24.51 2.80
CA GLY A 148 -8.60 25.06 4.11
C GLY A 148 -9.84 25.66 4.79
N ASP A 149 -10.81 26.11 4.01
CA ASP A 149 -12.07 26.70 4.45
C ASP A 149 -13.19 25.64 4.58
N ARG A 150 -12.85 24.38 4.36
CA ARG A 150 -13.73 23.21 4.35
C ARG A 150 -14.73 23.17 3.19
N ASP A 151 -14.48 23.91 2.15
CA ASP A 151 -15.26 23.83 0.93
C ASP A 151 -14.83 22.63 0.07
N ARG A 152 -15.82 22.02 -0.58
CA ARG A 152 -15.60 20.86 -1.45
C ARG A 152 -14.80 21.25 -2.69
N LYS A 153 -13.61 20.69 -2.85
CA LYS A 153 -12.85 20.80 -4.09
C LYS A 153 -13.51 19.99 -5.21
N ALA A 154 -13.12 20.29 -6.44
CA ALA A 154 -13.55 19.51 -7.59
C ALA A 154 -13.21 18.01 -7.42
N GLU A 155 -14.11 17.16 -7.88
CA GLU A 155 -13.87 15.72 -7.92
C GLU A 155 -12.54 15.38 -8.59
N ARG A 156 -11.83 14.46 -7.99
CA ARG A 156 -10.54 14.01 -8.50
C ARG A 156 -10.69 12.69 -9.23
N VAL A 157 -10.17 12.66 -10.43
CA VAL A 157 -10.02 11.45 -11.23
C VAL A 157 -8.54 11.19 -11.48
N PRO A 158 -8.12 9.92 -11.58
CA PRO A 158 -6.72 9.58 -11.80
C PRO A 158 -6.23 10.12 -13.16
N ASN A 159 -4.91 10.30 -13.27
CA ASN A 159 -4.30 10.52 -14.58
C ASN A 159 -4.46 9.25 -15.43
N PRO A 160 -4.91 9.34 -16.70
CA PRO A 160 -5.09 8.19 -17.57
C PRO A 160 -3.83 7.33 -17.74
N LEU A 161 -2.63 7.90 -17.57
CA LEU A 161 -1.38 7.13 -17.60
C LEU A 161 -1.30 6.06 -16.49
N ILE A 162 -2.00 6.26 -15.36
CA ILE A 162 -1.97 5.28 -14.27
C ILE A 162 -2.66 3.97 -14.68
N PRO A 163 -3.97 3.93 -14.98
CA PRO A 163 -4.60 2.68 -15.43
C PRO A 163 -3.98 2.15 -16.73
N PHE A 164 -3.47 3.04 -17.60
CA PHE A 164 -2.76 2.64 -18.80
C PHE A 164 -1.48 1.86 -18.49
N SER A 165 -0.67 2.28 -17.53
CA SER A 165 0.56 1.57 -17.15
C SER A 165 0.27 0.14 -16.68
N TYR A 166 -0.81 -0.05 -15.94
CA TYR A 166 -1.24 -1.37 -15.48
C TYR A 166 -1.64 -2.28 -16.65
N ILE A 167 -2.50 -1.78 -17.55
CA ILE A 167 -2.93 -2.61 -18.69
C ILE A 167 -1.76 -2.93 -19.61
N ASN A 168 -0.84 -1.98 -19.81
CA ASN A 168 0.33 -2.21 -20.64
C ASN A 168 1.23 -3.33 -20.10
N VAL A 169 1.60 -3.26 -18.80
CA VAL A 169 2.44 -4.30 -18.20
C VAL A 169 1.69 -5.63 -18.10
N SER A 170 0.36 -5.61 -17.88
CA SER A 170 -0.48 -6.81 -17.86
C SER A 170 -0.43 -7.55 -19.19
N LEU A 171 -0.55 -6.83 -20.30
CA LEU A 171 -0.46 -7.39 -21.66
C LEU A 171 0.95 -7.86 -21.98
N GLU A 172 1.98 -7.04 -21.70
CA GLU A 172 3.38 -7.38 -21.96
C GLU A 172 3.82 -8.64 -21.23
N MET A 173 3.38 -8.78 -19.97
CA MET A 173 3.79 -9.91 -19.11
C MET A 173 2.81 -11.07 -19.14
N ASP A 174 1.71 -10.98 -19.86
CA ASP A 174 0.64 -11.98 -19.90
C ASP A 174 0.21 -12.39 -18.47
N THR A 175 -0.14 -11.39 -17.66
CA THR A 175 -0.48 -11.59 -16.25
C THR A 175 -1.51 -10.56 -15.82
N ALA A 176 -2.55 -10.95 -15.07
CA ALA A 176 -3.59 -10.05 -14.59
C ALA A 176 -3.06 -9.07 -13.52
N VAL A 177 -2.44 -7.97 -13.93
CA VAL A 177 -2.01 -6.87 -13.07
C VAL A 177 -2.87 -5.66 -13.37
N LEU A 178 -3.97 -5.50 -12.64
CA LEU A 178 -5.06 -4.61 -13.04
C LEU A 178 -5.56 -3.74 -11.89
N PRO A 179 -5.89 -2.45 -12.16
CA PRO A 179 -6.58 -1.62 -11.20
C PRO A 179 -8.08 -1.94 -11.22
N ILE A 180 -8.65 -2.05 -10.03
CA ILE A 180 -10.07 -2.28 -9.81
C ILE A 180 -10.68 -1.01 -9.24
N TYR A 181 -11.38 -0.27 -10.07
CA TYR A 181 -12.03 0.94 -9.62
C TYR A 181 -13.40 0.65 -9.03
N ILE A 182 -13.68 1.31 -7.92
CA ILE A 182 -14.97 1.29 -7.23
C ILE A 182 -15.50 2.73 -7.09
N PRO A 183 -16.82 2.94 -7.01
CA PRO A 183 -17.34 4.29 -6.80
C PRO A 183 -16.94 4.79 -5.42
N SER A 184 -16.39 6.01 -5.35
CA SER A 184 -16.20 6.67 -4.05
C SER A 184 -17.57 6.99 -3.44
N PRO A 185 -17.74 6.84 -2.12
CA PRO A 185 -18.97 7.23 -1.43
C PRO A 185 -19.38 8.69 -1.62
N GLY A 186 -18.39 9.55 -1.84
CA GLY A 186 -18.60 10.97 -2.11
C GLY A 186 -18.70 11.35 -3.59
N ALA A 187 -18.65 10.37 -4.50
CA ALA A 187 -18.77 10.63 -5.93
C ALA A 187 -20.16 11.18 -6.29
N SER A 188 -20.20 12.17 -7.19
CA SER A 188 -21.46 12.71 -7.69
C SER A 188 -22.26 11.65 -8.46
N PRO A 189 -23.59 11.74 -8.52
CA PRO A 189 -24.41 10.86 -9.35
C PRO A 189 -23.98 10.86 -10.83
N GLU A 190 -23.54 12.01 -11.34
CA GLU A 190 -23.01 12.12 -12.71
C GLU A 190 -21.73 11.29 -12.88
N THR A 191 -20.81 11.38 -11.95
CA THR A 191 -19.57 10.60 -11.98
C THR A 191 -19.86 9.11 -11.83
N GLN A 192 -20.75 8.72 -10.93
CA GLN A 192 -21.13 7.33 -10.78
C GLN A 192 -21.76 6.77 -12.07
N GLU A 193 -22.68 7.51 -12.71
CA GLU A 193 -23.30 7.11 -13.97
C GLU A 193 -22.30 7.05 -15.12
N ARG A 194 -21.40 8.05 -15.23
CA ARG A 194 -20.37 8.12 -16.25
C ARG A 194 -19.43 6.91 -16.23
N TYR A 195 -19.04 6.48 -15.04
CA TYR A 195 -18.05 5.41 -14.86
C TYR A 195 -18.65 4.06 -14.47
N LYS A 196 -19.97 3.91 -14.41
CA LYS A 196 -20.63 2.67 -13.96
C LYS A 196 -20.15 1.40 -14.66
N ASN A 197 -19.85 1.48 -15.96
CA ASN A 197 -19.44 0.35 -16.78
C ASN A 197 -17.96 -0.04 -16.60
N VAL A 198 -17.17 0.76 -15.86
CA VAL A 198 -15.75 0.46 -15.60
C VAL A 198 -15.49 0.03 -14.16
N PHE A 199 -16.49 0.08 -13.30
CA PHE A 199 -16.37 -0.47 -11.96
C PHE A 199 -16.19 -1.97 -12.02
N GLY A 200 -15.14 -2.49 -11.33
CA GLY A 200 -14.66 -3.86 -11.50
C GLY A 200 -14.86 -4.79 -10.31
N MET A 201 -15.51 -4.35 -9.21
CA MET A 201 -15.57 -5.17 -7.98
C MET A 201 -16.34 -6.49 -8.19
N GLY A 202 -17.40 -6.49 -9.00
CA GLY A 202 -18.15 -7.71 -9.34
C GLY A 202 -17.31 -8.73 -10.11
N ASP A 203 -16.51 -8.24 -11.07
CA ASP A 203 -15.60 -9.10 -11.84
C ASP A 203 -14.44 -9.60 -10.96
N LEU A 204 -13.90 -8.76 -10.07
CA LEU A 204 -12.88 -9.20 -9.11
C LEU A 204 -13.41 -10.32 -8.21
N ARG A 205 -14.62 -10.20 -7.68
CA ARG A 205 -15.26 -11.29 -6.91
C ARG A 205 -15.39 -12.57 -7.75
N SER A 206 -15.77 -12.46 -9.00
CA SER A 206 -15.85 -13.60 -9.92
C SER A 206 -14.48 -14.22 -10.18
N TYR A 207 -13.44 -13.39 -10.36
CA TYR A 207 -12.05 -13.83 -10.47
C TYR A 207 -11.60 -14.60 -9.22
N ILE A 208 -11.77 -14.00 -8.04
CA ILE A 208 -11.40 -14.60 -6.76
C ILE A 208 -12.09 -15.93 -6.54
N LYS A 209 -13.40 -16.00 -6.83
CA LYS A 209 -14.16 -17.27 -6.76
C LYS A 209 -13.50 -18.35 -7.59
N LYS A 210 -13.26 -18.08 -8.88
CA LYS A 210 -12.61 -19.04 -9.80
C LYS A 210 -11.21 -19.42 -9.34
N ALA A 211 -10.39 -18.44 -8.94
CA ALA A 211 -9.03 -18.68 -8.46
C ALA A 211 -8.99 -19.57 -7.21
N ILE A 212 -9.86 -19.32 -6.23
CA ILE A 212 -9.99 -20.14 -5.02
C ILE A 212 -10.52 -21.55 -5.34
N LEU A 213 -11.43 -21.68 -6.28
CA LEU A 213 -11.94 -23.00 -6.69
C LEU A 213 -11.00 -23.75 -7.65
N GLY A 214 -9.97 -23.10 -8.18
CA GLY A 214 -9.02 -23.71 -9.13
C GLY A 214 -9.55 -23.75 -10.56
N GLU A 215 -10.49 -22.88 -10.90
CA GLU A 215 -11.08 -22.75 -12.23
C GLU A 215 -10.30 -21.73 -13.08
N SER A 216 -10.45 -21.79 -14.42
CA SER A 216 -9.85 -20.79 -15.33
C SER A 216 -10.42 -19.39 -15.09
N THR A 217 -9.54 -18.40 -15.09
CA THR A 217 -9.86 -16.98 -14.86
C THR A 217 -9.71 -16.10 -16.11
N GLU A 218 -9.38 -16.68 -17.26
CA GLU A 218 -9.04 -15.95 -18.50
C GLU A 218 -10.16 -15.05 -18.99
N ASP A 219 -11.39 -15.54 -18.99
CA ASP A 219 -12.59 -14.77 -19.41
C ASP A 219 -12.79 -13.53 -18.54
N ILE A 220 -12.62 -13.67 -17.22
CA ILE A 220 -12.75 -12.55 -16.27
C ILE A 220 -11.60 -11.56 -16.42
N THR A 221 -10.36 -12.06 -16.58
CA THR A 221 -9.19 -11.21 -16.82
C THR A 221 -9.37 -10.35 -18.07
N SER A 222 -9.85 -10.95 -19.17
CA SER A 222 -10.17 -10.22 -20.40
C SER A 222 -11.26 -9.16 -20.18
N GLY A 223 -12.29 -9.48 -19.39
CA GLY A 223 -13.34 -8.53 -19.02
C GLY A 223 -12.81 -7.33 -18.23
N LEU A 224 -11.99 -7.58 -17.21
CA LEU A 224 -11.34 -6.54 -16.39
C LEU A 224 -10.38 -5.68 -17.22
N ALA A 225 -9.60 -6.29 -18.12
CA ALA A 225 -8.74 -5.56 -19.05
C ALA A 225 -9.55 -4.59 -19.92
N LYS A 226 -10.65 -5.05 -20.53
CA LYS A 226 -11.55 -4.20 -21.31
C LYS A 226 -12.12 -3.04 -20.50
N LYS A 227 -12.50 -3.25 -19.23
CA LYS A 227 -12.94 -2.17 -18.34
C LYS A 227 -11.84 -1.16 -18.07
N THR A 228 -10.61 -1.61 -17.82
CA THR A 228 -9.46 -0.72 -17.65
C THR A 228 -9.19 0.14 -18.90
N ILE A 229 -9.29 -0.46 -20.09
CA ILE A 229 -9.16 0.26 -21.35
C ILE A 229 -10.23 1.34 -21.50
N ASN A 230 -11.47 0.97 -21.26
CA ASN A 230 -12.58 1.93 -21.35
C ASN A 230 -12.40 3.06 -20.33
N LEU A 231 -11.88 2.76 -19.15
CA LEU A 231 -11.55 3.80 -18.17
C LEU A 231 -10.47 4.75 -18.69
N VAL A 232 -9.38 4.25 -19.29
CA VAL A 232 -8.34 5.09 -19.89
C VAL A 232 -8.95 6.05 -20.92
N ARG A 233 -9.84 5.55 -21.78
CA ARG A 233 -10.55 6.37 -22.77
C ARG A 233 -11.40 7.46 -22.13
N LEU A 234 -12.23 7.12 -21.14
CA LEU A 234 -13.09 8.06 -20.42
C LEU A 234 -12.29 9.13 -19.67
N LEU A 235 -11.17 8.75 -19.04
CA LEU A 235 -10.28 9.68 -18.36
C LEU A 235 -9.57 10.61 -19.32
N ALA A 236 -9.10 10.11 -20.46
CA ALA A 236 -8.50 10.92 -21.52
C ALA A 236 -9.48 11.91 -22.11
N GLU A 237 -10.72 11.49 -22.36
CA GLU A 237 -11.80 12.37 -22.82
C GLU A 237 -12.09 13.50 -21.83
N SER A 238 -12.16 13.19 -20.51
CA SER A 238 -12.39 14.22 -19.50
C SER A 238 -11.25 15.25 -19.42
N ARG A 239 -10.03 14.82 -19.69
CA ARG A 239 -8.83 15.66 -19.69
C ARG A 239 -8.54 16.36 -21.02
N SER A 240 -9.09 15.90 -22.13
CA SER A 240 -8.89 16.51 -23.45
C SER A 240 -9.36 17.97 -23.51
N ARG A 241 -10.25 18.37 -22.61
CA ARG A 241 -10.67 19.78 -22.44
C ARG A 241 -9.62 20.67 -21.76
N SER A 242 -8.71 20.06 -20.98
CA SER A 242 -7.67 20.78 -20.24
C SER A 242 -6.25 20.42 -20.68
N ASP A 243 -6.06 19.28 -21.29
CA ASP A 243 -4.79 18.73 -21.76
C ASP A 243 -4.81 18.60 -23.28
N SER A 244 -3.66 18.68 -23.93
CA SER A 244 -3.51 18.72 -25.39
C SER A 244 -3.76 17.39 -26.13
N ILE A 245 -4.22 16.35 -25.45
CA ILE A 245 -4.40 15.00 -26.01
C ILE A 245 -5.88 14.66 -26.07
N SER A 246 -6.36 14.27 -27.26
CA SER A 246 -7.73 13.85 -27.48
C SER A 246 -7.99 12.41 -27.02
N SER A 247 -9.27 12.08 -26.80
CA SER A 247 -9.67 10.70 -26.47
C SER A 247 -9.34 9.71 -27.60
N GLU A 248 -9.36 10.18 -28.85
CA GLU A 248 -8.98 9.39 -30.02
C GLU A 248 -7.48 9.08 -30.04
N GLU A 249 -6.63 10.01 -29.62
CA GLU A 249 -5.19 9.78 -29.51
C GLU A 249 -4.86 8.78 -28.40
N TRP A 250 -5.56 8.83 -27.27
CA TRP A 250 -5.45 7.82 -26.23
C TRP A 250 -5.90 6.43 -26.70
N GLY A 251 -6.99 6.37 -27.46
CA GLY A 251 -7.46 5.13 -28.08
C GLY A 251 -6.43 4.53 -29.03
N ARG A 252 -5.82 5.35 -29.87
CA ARG A 252 -4.75 4.91 -30.80
C ARG A 252 -3.48 4.46 -30.08
N LEU A 253 -3.10 5.14 -28.98
CA LEU A 253 -1.99 4.69 -28.13
C LEU A 253 -2.25 3.31 -27.56
N TYR A 254 -3.46 3.08 -27.13
CA TYR A 254 -3.87 1.79 -26.60
C TYR A 254 -3.88 0.68 -27.68
N GLU A 255 -4.50 0.93 -28.82
CA GLU A 255 -4.55 -0.02 -29.93
C GLU A 255 -3.15 -0.36 -30.46
N ALA A 256 -2.26 0.62 -30.47
CA ALA A 256 -0.85 0.40 -30.83
C ALA A 256 -0.12 -0.47 -29.80
N SER A 257 -0.46 -0.36 -28.53
CA SER A 257 0.11 -1.20 -27.48
C SER A 257 -0.34 -2.65 -27.55
N ASP A 258 -1.61 -2.87 -27.84
CA ASP A 258 -2.19 -4.20 -27.97
C ASP A 258 -1.64 -4.97 -29.17
N SER A 259 -1.34 -4.26 -30.26
CA SER A 259 -0.86 -4.87 -31.51
C SER A 259 0.64 -5.14 -31.58
N GLN A 260 1.47 -4.55 -30.70
CA GLN A 260 2.92 -4.49 -30.91
C GLN A 260 3.81 -4.79 -29.68
N ASN A 261 3.29 -5.37 -28.64
CA ASN A 261 4.10 -5.82 -27.46
C ASN A 261 5.24 -4.83 -27.10
N GLY A 262 4.92 -3.64 -26.63
CA GLY A 262 5.92 -2.74 -26.07
C GLY A 262 6.32 -1.51 -26.92
N ASN A 263 5.66 -1.19 -28.02
CA ASN A 263 5.95 0.03 -28.80
C ASN A 263 5.28 1.31 -28.27
N ILE A 264 4.69 1.27 -27.08
CA ILE A 264 4.06 2.42 -26.44
C ILE A 264 5.02 3.61 -26.31
N GLY A 265 6.29 3.36 -26.00
CA GLY A 265 7.28 4.43 -25.91
C GLY A 265 7.39 5.23 -27.20
N ARG A 266 7.32 4.60 -28.37
CA ARG A 266 7.36 5.28 -29.67
C ARG A 266 6.09 6.07 -29.93
N GLU A 267 4.93 5.47 -29.68
CA GLU A 267 3.63 6.11 -29.84
C GLU A 267 3.45 7.32 -28.90
N ILE A 268 3.86 7.17 -27.64
CA ILE A 268 3.85 8.26 -26.67
C ILE A 268 4.74 9.41 -27.14
N SER A 269 5.97 9.13 -27.60
CA SER A 269 6.91 10.16 -28.04
C SER A 269 6.39 11.00 -29.21
N ASP A 270 5.57 10.41 -30.06
CA ASP A 270 5.05 11.06 -31.25
C ASP A 270 3.80 11.90 -31.01
N LYS A 271 3.04 11.62 -29.97
CA LYS A 271 1.72 12.23 -29.75
C LYS A 271 1.66 13.18 -28.55
N TYR A 272 2.59 13.05 -27.58
CA TYR A 272 2.63 13.95 -26.44
C TYR A 272 3.43 15.21 -26.74
N SER A 273 2.76 16.34 -26.77
CA SER A 273 3.39 17.64 -27.05
C SER A 273 3.47 18.59 -25.86
N LYS A 274 3.07 18.15 -24.67
CA LYS A 274 2.96 19.05 -23.54
C LYS A 274 4.30 19.28 -22.86
N ILE A 275 4.66 20.55 -22.73
CA ILE A 275 5.89 20.98 -22.06
C ILE A 275 5.78 20.70 -20.56
N TRP A 276 6.77 19.99 -20.05
CA TRP A 276 6.92 19.75 -18.63
C TRP A 276 7.22 21.05 -17.87
N SER A 277 6.37 21.40 -16.90
CA SER A 277 6.61 22.52 -15.98
C SER A 277 6.71 22.01 -14.56
N LYS A 278 7.89 22.09 -13.95
CA LYS A 278 8.08 21.68 -12.56
C LYS A 278 8.24 22.88 -11.64
N LYS A 279 7.49 22.87 -10.52
CA LYS A 279 7.80 23.74 -9.37
C LYS A 279 8.89 23.05 -8.55
N THR A 280 10.14 23.38 -8.77
CA THR A 280 11.26 23.01 -7.90
C THR A 280 11.68 24.22 -7.10
N SER A 281 12.02 24.00 -5.84
CA SER A 281 12.77 25.01 -5.09
C SER A 281 14.11 25.22 -5.78
N LEU A 282 14.32 26.38 -6.38
CA LEU A 282 15.55 26.75 -7.10
C LEU A 282 16.81 26.67 -6.22
N SER A 283 16.65 26.70 -4.89
CA SER A 283 17.75 26.64 -3.93
C SER A 283 18.44 25.27 -3.84
N THR A 284 17.81 24.20 -4.34
CA THR A 284 18.36 22.83 -4.28
C THR A 284 18.96 22.35 -5.59
N LEU A 285 18.78 23.10 -6.67
CA LEU A 285 19.30 22.75 -7.99
C LEU A 285 20.72 23.25 -8.18
N THR A 286 21.55 22.48 -8.88
CA THR A 286 22.83 22.97 -9.38
C THR A 286 22.58 23.90 -10.58
N ASN A 287 23.52 24.81 -10.83
CA ASN A 287 23.45 25.67 -12.02
C ASN A 287 23.53 24.85 -13.32
N THR A 288 24.25 23.74 -13.27
CA THR A 288 24.40 22.80 -14.38
C THR A 288 23.09 22.12 -14.70
N PHE A 289 22.40 21.63 -13.66
CA PHE A 289 21.11 20.94 -13.82
C PHE A 289 20.01 21.85 -14.41
N ASN A 290 20.02 23.14 -14.07
CA ASN A 290 19.08 24.09 -14.67
C ASN A 290 19.19 24.12 -16.21
N LYS A 291 20.41 23.98 -16.77
CA LYS A 291 20.60 23.89 -18.23
C LYS A 291 20.00 22.62 -18.80
N VAL A 292 20.09 21.49 -18.07
CA VAL A 292 19.50 20.20 -18.48
C VAL A 292 17.98 20.28 -18.51
N ILE A 293 17.38 20.92 -17.49
CA ILE A 293 15.93 21.15 -17.45
C ILE A 293 15.48 21.99 -18.65
N GLU A 294 16.15 23.09 -18.92
CA GLU A 294 15.78 23.97 -20.05
C GLU A 294 15.95 23.26 -21.40
N TYR A 295 16.98 22.46 -21.56
CA TYR A 295 17.14 21.62 -22.75
C TYR A 295 16.01 20.59 -22.90
N ALA A 296 15.68 19.88 -21.81
CA ALA A 296 14.62 18.89 -21.81
C ALA A 296 13.26 19.50 -22.15
N LYS A 297 12.95 20.69 -21.62
CA LYS A 297 11.71 21.42 -21.96
C LYS A 297 11.58 21.71 -23.46
N GLN A 298 12.68 21.96 -24.14
CA GLN A 298 12.69 22.32 -25.55
C GLN A 298 12.72 21.10 -26.50
N LYS A 299 13.34 20.00 -26.07
CA LYS A 299 13.70 18.86 -26.93
C LYS A 299 13.04 17.54 -26.56
N SER A 300 12.33 17.48 -25.43
CA SER A 300 11.56 16.30 -25.03
C SER A 300 10.08 16.62 -24.88
N PHE A 301 9.29 15.58 -24.79
CA PHE A 301 7.85 15.68 -24.50
C PHE A 301 7.62 15.36 -23.03
N GLY A 302 6.83 16.19 -22.34
CA GLY A 302 6.34 15.87 -21.00
C GLY A 302 5.08 15.01 -21.14
N VAL A 303 5.10 13.84 -20.53
CA VAL A 303 3.96 12.92 -20.56
C VAL A 303 2.83 13.40 -19.66
N THR A 304 3.12 14.22 -18.66
CA THR A 304 2.10 14.74 -17.75
C THR A 304 2.45 16.10 -17.16
N SER A 305 1.45 16.69 -16.49
CA SER A 305 1.59 17.93 -15.76
C SER A 305 2.59 17.82 -14.58
N THR A 306 2.80 18.92 -13.88
CA THR A 306 3.71 19.12 -12.73
C THR A 306 3.80 17.98 -11.71
N ASN A 307 2.84 17.07 -11.68
CA ASN A 307 2.74 16.01 -10.66
C ASN A 307 3.32 14.67 -11.12
N LEU A 308 3.64 14.49 -12.41
CA LEU A 308 4.28 13.29 -12.95
C LEU A 308 5.50 13.71 -13.77
N PRO A 309 6.66 13.84 -13.14
CA PRO A 309 7.86 14.36 -13.82
C PRO A 309 8.51 13.28 -14.69
N ILE A 310 7.91 13.04 -15.85
CA ILE A 310 8.40 12.12 -16.88
C ILE A 310 8.56 12.90 -18.18
N SER A 311 9.57 12.60 -18.96
CA SER A 311 9.69 13.08 -20.33
C SER A 311 10.25 12.02 -21.26
N ILE A 312 9.99 12.19 -22.56
CA ILE A 312 10.41 11.25 -23.60
C ILE A 312 11.14 12.03 -24.67
N PHE A 313 12.37 11.64 -24.96
CA PHE A 313 13.12 12.10 -26.11
C PHE A 313 12.85 11.17 -27.28
N LYS A 314 12.46 11.72 -28.43
CA LYS A 314 12.37 10.96 -29.67
C LYS A 314 13.72 10.33 -29.99
N GLU A 315 13.71 9.24 -30.72
CA GLU A 315 14.92 8.58 -31.21
C GLU A 315 15.86 9.58 -31.90
N SER A 316 15.33 10.43 -32.79
CA SER A 316 16.09 11.47 -33.50
C SER A 316 16.70 12.56 -32.58
N ALA A 317 16.25 12.69 -31.36
CA ALA A 317 16.76 13.67 -30.39
C ALA A 317 17.84 13.10 -29.47
N ARG A 318 18.06 11.78 -29.47
CA ARG A 318 18.95 11.12 -28.51
C ARG A 318 20.41 11.52 -28.70
N GLU A 319 20.91 11.52 -29.93
CA GLU A 319 22.27 11.94 -30.24
C GLU A 319 22.54 13.38 -29.80
N SER A 320 21.61 14.29 -30.13
CA SER A 320 21.74 15.68 -29.71
C SER A 320 21.67 15.86 -28.19
N PHE A 321 20.87 15.03 -27.49
CA PHE A 321 20.82 15.05 -26.02
C PHE A 321 22.13 14.53 -25.40
N SER A 322 22.70 13.46 -25.94
CA SER A 322 24.01 12.96 -25.52
C SER A 322 25.12 14.01 -25.71
N GLY A 323 25.14 14.65 -26.91
CA GLY A 323 26.08 15.74 -27.20
C GLY A 323 25.93 16.93 -26.22
N PHE A 324 24.68 17.28 -25.88
CA PHE A 324 24.40 18.31 -24.90
C PHE A 324 24.88 17.92 -23.48
N LEU A 325 24.65 16.67 -23.06
CA LEU A 325 25.15 16.16 -21.78
C LEU A 325 26.68 16.17 -21.72
N LYS A 326 27.36 15.77 -22.80
CA LYS A 326 28.82 15.81 -22.89
C LYS A 326 29.38 17.22 -22.73
N GLN A 327 28.74 18.21 -23.34
CA GLN A 327 29.14 19.63 -23.20
C GLN A 327 28.86 20.17 -21.80
N THR A 328 27.74 19.75 -21.21
CA THR A 328 27.29 20.23 -19.89
C THR A 328 28.07 19.59 -18.76
N TYR A 329 28.45 18.32 -18.93
CA TYR A 329 29.20 17.52 -17.96
C TYR A 329 30.45 16.90 -18.59
N PRO A 330 31.58 17.62 -18.64
CA PRO A 330 32.80 17.13 -19.32
C PRO A 330 33.36 15.81 -18.77
N HIS A 331 32.95 15.44 -17.54
CA HIS A 331 33.38 14.21 -16.87
C HIS A 331 32.32 13.07 -16.99
N ALA A 332 31.26 13.25 -17.79
CA ALA A 332 30.28 12.19 -18.01
C ALA A 332 30.95 10.94 -18.62
N SER A 333 30.57 9.76 -18.12
CA SER A 333 31.14 8.52 -18.63
C SER A 333 30.74 8.31 -20.10
N GLN A 334 31.70 7.88 -20.92
CA GLN A 334 31.47 7.67 -22.34
C GLN A 334 30.41 6.57 -22.56
N ASP A 335 30.43 5.50 -21.78
CA ASP A 335 29.45 4.42 -21.88
C ASP A 335 28.01 4.90 -21.66
N PHE A 336 27.81 5.83 -20.69
CA PHE A 336 26.50 6.43 -20.45
C PHE A 336 26.09 7.33 -21.63
N LEU A 337 27.02 8.12 -22.17
CA LEU A 337 26.76 9.00 -23.30
C LEU A 337 26.42 8.19 -24.56
N ASP A 338 27.13 7.11 -24.82
CA ASP A 338 26.88 6.20 -25.95
C ASP A 338 25.51 5.51 -25.79
N PHE A 339 25.17 5.10 -24.56
CA PHE A 339 23.83 4.55 -24.28
C PHE A 339 22.73 5.58 -24.56
N VAL A 340 22.90 6.83 -24.13
CA VAL A 340 21.92 7.89 -24.39
C VAL A 340 21.81 8.17 -25.88
N ALA A 341 22.92 8.19 -26.63
CA ALA A 341 22.96 8.43 -28.06
C ALA A 341 22.37 7.30 -28.91
N LYS A 342 22.27 6.09 -28.35
CA LYS A 342 21.87 4.87 -29.07
C LYS A 342 20.51 5.00 -29.74
N SER A 343 20.43 4.68 -31.03
CA SER A 343 19.25 4.85 -31.86
C SER A 343 18.39 3.58 -31.97
N ASN A 344 17.87 3.09 -30.86
CA ASN A 344 16.98 1.92 -30.82
C ASN A 344 15.59 2.28 -30.31
N GLY A 345 15.06 3.43 -30.68
CA GLY A 345 13.80 3.95 -30.22
C GLY A 345 13.93 5.11 -29.21
N PRO A 346 12.84 5.57 -28.65
CA PRO A 346 12.83 6.72 -27.74
C PRO A 346 13.58 6.44 -26.44
N LEU A 347 14.01 7.50 -25.76
CA LEU A 347 14.58 7.48 -24.43
C LEU A 347 13.58 8.09 -23.44
N ALA A 348 13.10 7.30 -22.50
CA ALA A 348 12.22 7.75 -21.45
C ALA A 348 13.01 8.18 -20.21
N VAL A 349 12.61 9.29 -19.60
CA VAL A 349 13.32 9.91 -18.47
C VAL A 349 12.38 10.12 -17.29
N ALA A 350 12.73 9.56 -16.14
CA ALA A 350 12.10 9.86 -14.87
C ALA A 350 12.90 10.94 -14.12
N TRP A 351 12.27 12.07 -13.81
CA TRP A 351 12.89 13.18 -13.10
C TRP A 351 12.59 13.08 -11.61
N ILE A 352 13.59 12.74 -10.80
CA ILE A 352 13.43 12.45 -9.38
C ILE A 352 14.04 13.57 -8.55
N ALA A 353 13.24 14.18 -7.68
CA ALA A 353 13.60 15.38 -6.92
C ALA A 353 14.69 15.14 -5.84
N GLY A 354 15.19 13.92 -5.71
CA GLY A 354 16.18 13.55 -4.71
C GLY A 354 15.58 12.97 -3.43
N PHE A 355 16.45 12.71 -2.47
CA PHE A 355 16.09 12.06 -1.22
C PHE A 355 15.87 13.12 -0.14
N LYS A 356 14.67 13.16 0.39
CA LYS A 356 14.41 14.01 1.56
C LYS A 356 14.98 13.38 2.82
N PRO A 357 15.48 14.17 3.78
CA PRO A 357 16.20 13.65 4.96
C PRO A 357 15.40 12.81 5.94
N ARG A 358 14.07 12.75 5.81
CA ARG A 358 13.16 12.01 6.69
C ARG A 358 12.14 11.22 5.86
N GLY A 359 12.58 10.07 5.45
CA GLY A 359 11.94 8.81 5.06
C GLY A 359 10.60 8.77 4.31
N ASP A 360 9.56 9.41 4.77
CA ASP A 360 8.20 9.19 4.25
C ASP A 360 7.91 9.88 2.92
N ASP A 361 8.57 10.99 2.64
CA ASP A 361 8.40 11.76 1.40
C ASP A 361 9.03 11.09 0.16
N ALA A 362 9.87 10.06 0.36
CA ALA A 362 10.45 9.30 -0.74
C ALA A 362 9.49 8.25 -1.35
N ARG A 363 8.41 7.91 -0.64
CA ARG A 363 7.45 6.88 -1.09
C ARG A 363 6.79 7.19 -2.44
N PRO A 364 6.30 8.41 -2.71
CA PRO A 364 5.77 8.72 -4.04
C PRO A 364 6.81 8.53 -5.13
N ASP A 365 8.02 9.03 -4.91
CA ASP A 365 9.10 8.97 -5.90
C ASP A 365 9.57 7.52 -6.18
N ARG A 366 9.39 6.59 -5.23
CA ARG A 366 9.66 5.15 -5.43
C ARG A 366 8.82 4.54 -6.54
N GLY A 367 7.57 4.97 -6.70
CA GLY A 367 6.69 4.46 -7.73
C GLY A 367 6.88 5.10 -9.11
N LEU A 368 7.66 6.17 -9.24
CA LEU A 368 7.76 6.94 -10.48
C LEU A 368 8.53 6.20 -11.59
N SER A 369 9.69 5.63 -11.29
CA SER A 369 10.43 4.84 -12.27
C SER A 369 9.75 3.52 -12.62
N PRO A 370 9.12 2.79 -11.69
CA PRO A 370 8.21 1.69 -12.02
C PRO A 370 7.05 2.10 -12.91
N LEU A 371 6.36 3.21 -12.60
CA LEU A 371 5.29 3.73 -13.45
C LEU A 371 5.77 3.95 -14.87
N LEU A 372 6.93 4.62 -15.02
CA LEU A 372 7.49 4.87 -16.35
C LEU A 372 7.80 3.55 -17.05
N ARG A 373 8.44 2.59 -16.39
CA ARG A 373 8.75 1.27 -16.94
C ARG A 373 7.49 0.51 -17.37
N MET A 374 6.45 0.50 -16.52
CA MET A 374 5.17 -0.10 -16.86
C MET A 374 4.50 0.57 -18.07
N SER A 375 4.69 1.88 -18.24
CA SER A 375 4.07 2.65 -19.33
C SER A 375 4.78 2.46 -20.67
N VAL A 376 6.11 2.31 -20.67
CA VAL A 376 6.90 2.23 -21.93
C VAL A 376 7.38 0.82 -22.27
N GLY A 377 7.16 -0.14 -21.36
CA GLY A 377 7.54 -1.54 -21.56
C GLY A 377 9.03 -1.83 -21.35
N SER A 378 9.38 -3.11 -21.44
CA SER A 378 10.75 -3.61 -21.18
C SER A 378 11.75 -3.27 -22.28
N SER A 379 11.27 -3.06 -23.50
CA SER A 379 12.09 -2.77 -24.69
C SER A 379 12.54 -1.32 -24.80
N CYS A 380 11.85 -0.39 -24.14
CA CYS A 380 12.20 1.04 -24.17
C CYS A 380 13.37 1.32 -23.23
N ASP A 381 14.34 2.14 -23.67
CA ASP A 381 15.41 2.62 -22.80
C ASP A 381 14.87 3.65 -21.79
N VAL A 382 15.21 3.48 -20.51
CA VAL A 382 14.75 4.34 -19.42
C VAL A 382 15.95 4.82 -18.61
N ILE A 383 16.05 6.12 -18.36
CA ILE A 383 16.98 6.69 -17.39
C ILE A 383 16.26 7.40 -16.25
N ALA A 384 16.86 7.37 -15.08
CA ALA A 384 16.48 8.26 -13.98
C ALA A 384 17.45 9.43 -13.90
N VAL A 385 16.90 10.62 -13.75
CA VAL A 385 17.68 11.83 -13.45
C VAL A 385 17.32 12.26 -12.03
N VAL A 386 18.22 12.00 -11.10
CA VAL A 386 18.08 12.37 -9.68
C VAL A 386 18.71 13.74 -9.48
N TYR A 387 17.90 14.73 -9.14
CA TYR A 387 18.33 16.09 -8.89
C TYR A 387 17.87 16.54 -7.51
N GLY A 388 18.73 17.14 -6.75
CA GLY A 388 18.48 17.53 -5.37
C GLY A 388 19.22 16.65 -4.37
N PRO A 389 18.87 16.68 -3.07
CA PRO A 389 19.65 16.04 -2.04
C PRO A 389 19.76 14.52 -2.27
N ALA A 390 21.00 14.02 -2.30
CA ALA A 390 21.29 12.58 -2.26
C ALA A 390 22.45 12.34 -1.28
N PRO A 391 22.37 11.34 -0.38
CA PRO A 391 23.47 11.06 0.54
C PRO A 391 24.74 10.69 -0.21
N LYS A 392 25.87 11.35 0.10
CA LYS A 392 27.16 11.09 -0.56
C LYS A 392 27.55 9.61 -0.54
N ALA A 393 27.41 8.96 0.62
CA ALA A 393 27.71 7.54 0.76
C ALA A 393 26.86 6.65 -0.17
N ALA A 394 25.62 7.03 -0.45
CA ALA A 394 24.77 6.29 -1.40
C ALA A 394 25.22 6.52 -2.85
N VAL A 395 25.64 7.75 -3.19
CA VAL A 395 26.17 8.08 -4.54
C VAL A 395 27.50 7.37 -4.78
N ASP A 396 28.37 7.29 -3.76
CA ASP A 396 29.63 6.55 -3.85
C ASP A 396 29.38 5.04 -4.02
N LEU A 397 28.40 4.50 -3.30
CA LEU A 397 27.99 3.11 -3.43
C LEU A 397 27.33 2.82 -4.79
N LEU A 398 26.58 3.77 -5.34
CA LEU A 398 26.01 3.67 -6.69
C LEU A 398 27.11 3.46 -7.77
N LYS A 399 28.29 4.07 -7.60
CA LYS A 399 29.43 3.91 -8.49
C LYS A 399 30.14 2.57 -8.31
N THR A 400 30.21 2.07 -7.08
CA THR A 400 31.08 0.95 -6.71
C THR A 400 30.34 -0.37 -6.53
N ASN A 401 29.12 -0.34 -5.99
CA ASN A 401 28.33 -1.55 -5.70
C ASN A 401 26.82 -1.28 -5.73
N GLN A 402 26.24 -1.22 -6.92
CA GLN A 402 24.80 -0.99 -7.12
C GLN A 402 23.94 -2.08 -6.49
N VAL A 403 24.41 -3.33 -6.47
CA VAL A 403 23.68 -4.46 -5.89
C VAL A 403 23.47 -4.26 -4.40
N GLU A 404 24.51 -3.83 -3.69
CA GLU A 404 24.42 -3.55 -2.26
C GLU A 404 23.52 -2.35 -1.96
N LEU A 405 23.60 -1.31 -2.79
CA LEU A 405 22.70 -0.16 -2.67
C LEU A 405 21.24 -0.55 -2.91
N GLY A 406 20.98 -1.39 -3.89
CA GLY A 406 19.64 -1.89 -4.23
C GLY A 406 19.02 -2.80 -3.16
N LYS A 407 19.83 -3.46 -2.32
CA LYS A 407 19.32 -4.27 -1.19
C LYS A 407 18.71 -3.46 -0.05
N ARG A 408 18.98 -2.17 0.02
CA ARG A 408 18.52 -1.30 1.11
C ARG A 408 17.03 -0.97 1.07
N ASN A 409 16.31 -1.52 0.12
CA ASN A 409 14.92 -1.20 -0.19
C ASN A 409 14.71 0.31 -0.49
N GLY A 410 13.56 0.68 -0.98
CA GLY A 410 13.21 2.07 -1.17
C GLY A 410 13.55 2.64 -2.53
N LEU A 411 13.86 3.94 -2.57
CA LEU A 411 14.00 4.68 -3.82
C LEU A 411 15.18 4.20 -4.68
N TRP A 412 16.32 3.88 -4.06
CA TRP A 412 17.49 3.37 -4.82
C TRP A 412 17.23 2.01 -5.43
N GLU A 413 16.60 1.09 -4.70
CA GLU A 413 16.19 -0.19 -5.24
C GLU A 413 15.28 -0.01 -6.47
N SER A 414 14.26 0.83 -6.31
CA SER A 414 13.31 1.13 -7.38
C SER A 414 14.01 1.66 -8.63
N ILE A 415 14.88 2.67 -8.48
CA ILE A 415 15.59 3.27 -9.62
C ILE A 415 16.52 2.26 -10.28
N ILE A 416 17.39 1.58 -9.51
CA ILE A 416 18.39 0.65 -10.03
C ILE A 416 17.75 -0.51 -10.79
N LYS A 417 16.66 -1.04 -10.27
CA LYS A 417 16.01 -2.22 -10.85
C LYS A 417 15.06 -1.91 -12.01
N THR A 418 14.62 -0.66 -12.18
CA THR A 418 13.63 -0.30 -13.20
C THR A 418 14.16 0.59 -14.33
N THR A 419 15.36 1.15 -14.19
CA THR A 419 15.99 1.99 -15.21
C THR A 419 17.24 1.35 -15.79
N ASP A 420 17.69 1.81 -16.94
CA ASP A 420 18.88 1.32 -17.66
C ASP A 420 20.10 2.22 -17.40
N GLY A 421 19.86 3.46 -16.91
CA GLY A 421 20.92 4.39 -16.54
C GLY A 421 20.45 5.41 -15.51
N ILE A 422 21.41 5.99 -14.79
CA ILE A 422 21.15 6.98 -13.73
C ILE A 422 22.12 8.12 -13.89
N LEU A 423 21.56 9.35 -13.97
CA LEU A 423 22.27 10.60 -13.78
C LEU A 423 21.90 11.15 -12.40
N VAL A 424 22.89 11.34 -11.52
CA VAL A 424 22.71 12.07 -10.26
C VAL A 424 23.37 13.42 -10.41
N ASP A 425 22.63 14.51 -10.21
CA ASP A 425 23.13 15.88 -10.15
C ASP A 425 22.65 16.53 -8.85
N CYS A 426 23.55 16.71 -7.91
CA CYS A 426 23.21 17.18 -6.57
C CYS A 426 24.35 18.02 -5.96
N LYS A 427 24.08 18.67 -4.84
CA LYS A 427 25.08 19.39 -4.05
C LYS A 427 25.51 18.56 -2.85
N HIS A 428 26.80 18.38 -2.69
CA HIS A 428 27.42 17.85 -1.48
C HIS A 428 28.26 18.95 -0.83
N ASP A 429 27.98 19.28 0.42
CA ASP A 429 28.68 20.32 1.16
C ASP A 429 28.79 21.64 0.37
N ASN A 430 27.71 22.05 -0.29
CA ASN A 430 27.61 23.20 -1.19
C ASN A 430 28.44 23.13 -2.49
N VAL A 431 29.04 21.98 -2.80
CA VAL A 431 29.76 21.74 -4.05
C VAL A 431 28.87 20.95 -5.01
N ASP A 432 28.77 21.44 -6.23
CA ASP A 432 28.04 20.73 -7.31
C ASP A 432 28.75 19.42 -7.64
N SER A 433 28.02 18.32 -7.66
CA SER A 433 28.51 16.98 -7.96
C SER A 433 27.57 16.26 -8.92
N SER A 434 28.14 15.58 -9.89
CA SER A 434 27.34 14.74 -10.79
C SER A 434 27.97 13.38 -11.02
N THR A 435 27.11 12.40 -11.26
CA THR A 435 27.49 10.99 -11.40
C THR A 435 26.65 10.36 -12.50
N PHE A 436 27.29 9.59 -13.37
CA PHE A 436 26.70 8.91 -14.52
C PHE A 436 27.02 7.42 -14.42
N VAL A 437 26.01 6.58 -14.35
CA VAL A 437 26.17 5.13 -14.30
C VAL A 437 25.13 4.43 -15.15
N LEU A 438 25.50 3.33 -15.78
CA LEU A 438 24.56 2.37 -16.31
C LEU A 438 24.13 1.41 -15.19
N THR A 439 22.88 1.02 -15.19
CA THR A 439 22.41 0.10 -14.16
C THR A 439 22.72 -1.33 -14.51
N THR A 440 22.80 -2.19 -13.50
CA THR A 440 22.99 -3.62 -13.65
C THR A 440 21.71 -4.39 -13.96
N ARG A 441 20.59 -3.69 -14.22
CA ARG A 441 19.27 -4.30 -14.44
C ARG A 441 19.29 -5.46 -15.44
N LYS A 442 19.98 -5.29 -16.57
CA LYS A 442 20.06 -6.32 -17.63
C LYS A 442 20.97 -7.50 -17.28
N ASN A 443 21.83 -7.36 -16.27
CA ASN A 443 22.81 -8.37 -15.88
C ASN A 443 22.41 -9.12 -14.59
N GLN A 444 21.27 -8.79 -13.99
CA GLN A 444 20.76 -9.54 -12.84
C GLN A 444 20.19 -10.86 -13.37
N ALA A 445 21.04 -11.87 -13.49
CA ALA A 445 20.59 -13.25 -13.64
C ALA A 445 19.68 -13.56 -12.44
N GLN A 446 18.47 -14.05 -12.74
CA GLN A 446 17.58 -14.56 -11.71
C GLN A 446 18.35 -15.63 -10.94
N SER A 447 18.68 -15.35 -9.70
CA SER A 447 19.19 -16.39 -8.81
C SER A 447 18.04 -17.36 -8.59
N GLN A 448 18.06 -18.50 -9.22
CA GLN A 448 17.18 -19.61 -8.90
C GLN A 448 17.55 -20.10 -7.50
N VAL A 449 16.99 -19.48 -6.50
CA VAL A 449 17.05 -20.00 -5.15
C VAL A 449 15.88 -20.96 -5.03
N ASN A 450 16.20 -22.25 -5.01
CA ASN A 450 15.22 -23.28 -4.68
C ASN A 450 14.79 -23.09 -3.21
N HIS A 451 13.69 -22.42 -3.01
CA HIS A 451 13.07 -22.31 -1.69
C HIS A 451 12.14 -23.49 -1.49
N THR A 452 12.57 -24.44 -0.69
CA THR A 452 11.71 -25.49 -0.12
C THR A 452 10.97 -24.87 1.07
N TYR A 453 9.66 -24.70 0.93
CA TYR A 453 8.82 -24.25 2.02
C TYR A 453 8.39 -25.44 2.87
N THR A 454 8.58 -25.32 4.19
CA THR A 454 8.10 -26.31 5.15
C THR A 454 6.63 -26.09 5.45
N ASP A 455 5.88 -27.16 5.66
CA ASP A 455 4.44 -27.15 5.97
C ASP A 455 4.06 -26.33 7.20
N THR A 456 4.98 -26.09 8.09
CA THR A 456 4.70 -25.45 9.38
C THR A 456 5.24 -24.03 9.40
N LEU A 457 4.33 -23.07 9.30
CA LEU A 457 4.65 -21.67 9.55
C LEU A 457 4.87 -21.46 11.06
N LYS A 458 6.00 -20.84 11.42
CA LYS A 458 6.37 -20.56 12.82
C LYS A 458 6.74 -19.10 12.99
N ILE A 459 6.28 -18.51 14.08
CA ILE A 459 6.73 -17.19 14.51
C ILE A 459 8.10 -17.35 15.17
N GLN A 460 9.08 -16.60 14.72
CA GLN A 460 10.44 -16.61 15.27
C GLN A 460 10.65 -15.58 16.38
N SER A 461 9.93 -14.46 16.29
CA SER A 461 9.96 -13.40 17.31
C SER A 461 8.59 -12.78 17.48
N PHE A 462 8.17 -12.61 18.73
CA PHE A 462 6.92 -11.94 19.07
C PHE A 462 7.17 -10.47 19.37
N GLY A 463 6.23 -9.61 18.95
CA GLY A 463 6.30 -8.17 19.13
C GLY A 463 4.93 -7.49 19.00
N GLU A 464 4.93 -6.21 18.68
CA GLU A 464 3.73 -5.37 18.55
C GLU A 464 2.68 -5.96 17.60
N GLN A 465 3.10 -6.54 16.49
CA GLN A 465 2.20 -7.22 15.53
C GLN A 465 1.39 -8.37 16.15
N ASP A 466 1.98 -9.11 17.09
CA ASP A 466 1.29 -10.22 17.78
C ASP A 466 0.34 -9.71 18.83
N VAL A 467 0.72 -8.63 19.49
CA VAL A 467 -0.14 -7.90 20.45
C VAL A 467 -1.37 -7.36 19.70
N ASP A 468 -1.17 -6.65 18.60
CA ASP A 468 -2.25 -6.10 17.78
C ASP A 468 -3.17 -7.20 17.23
N THR A 469 -2.59 -8.28 16.71
CA THR A 469 -3.36 -9.42 16.20
C THR A 469 -4.19 -10.06 17.32
N SER A 470 -3.59 -10.25 18.49
CA SER A 470 -4.28 -10.85 19.65
C SER A 470 -5.43 -9.96 20.13
N LEU A 471 -5.19 -8.65 20.27
CA LEU A 471 -6.22 -7.69 20.67
C LEU A 471 -7.36 -7.65 19.66
N HIS A 472 -7.03 -7.60 18.36
CA HIS A 472 -8.03 -7.62 17.30
C HIS A 472 -8.91 -8.86 17.37
N ILE A 473 -8.34 -10.05 17.53
CA ILE A 473 -9.10 -11.30 17.66
C ILE A 473 -9.93 -11.31 18.94
N ILE A 474 -9.36 -10.91 20.07
CA ILE A 474 -10.07 -10.81 21.34
C ILE A 474 -11.29 -9.90 21.18
N PHE A 475 -11.10 -8.69 20.66
CA PHE A 475 -12.17 -7.72 20.55
C PHE A 475 -13.23 -8.13 19.54
N THR A 476 -12.85 -8.64 18.38
CA THR A 476 -13.80 -9.02 17.32
C THR A 476 -14.52 -10.34 17.58
N LYS A 477 -13.97 -11.23 18.42
CA LYS A 477 -14.59 -12.53 18.72
C LYS A 477 -15.35 -12.55 20.04
N LEU A 478 -14.91 -11.83 21.04
CA LEU A 478 -15.60 -11.77 22.32
C LEU A 478 -16.81 -10.83 22.31
N PHE A 479 -16.85 -9.89 21.36
CA PHE A 479 -17.91 -8.89 21.25
C PHE A 479 -18.57 -8.94 19.85
N PRO A 480 -19.16 -10.09 19.45
CA PRO A 480 -19.44 -10.34 18.03
C PRO A 480 -20.61 -9.56 17.44
N VAL A 481 -21.54 -9.05 18.27
CA VAL A 481 -22.83 -8.57 17.77
C VAL A 481 -22.92 -7.05 17.64
N GLN A 482 -22.10 -6.30 18.35
CA GLN A 482 -22.21 -4.83 18.41
C GLN A 482 -20.85 -4.15 18.58
N THR A 483 -19.82 -4.74 17.99
CA THR A 483 -18.46 -4.24 18.11
C THR A 483 -18.10 -3.36 16.93
N PHE A 484 -17.52 -2.24 17.24
CA PHE A 484 -16.86 -1.36 16.32
C PHE A 484 -15.37 -1.37 16.67
N GLU A 485 -14.54 -1.70 15.71
CA GLU A 485 -13.09 -1.67 15.88
C GLU A 485 -12.46 -0.77 14.83
N GLY A 486 -11.51 0.03 15.26
CA GLY A 486 -10.63 0.76 14.38
C GLY A 486 -9.20 0.37 14.67
N LEU A 487 -8.51 -0.17 13.69
CA LEU A 487 -7.07 -0.34 13.71
C LEU A 487 -6.42 0.82 12.96
N CYS A 488 -5.63 1.59 13.69
CA CYS A 488 -4.94 2.74 13.14
C CYS A 488 -3.59 2.30 12.59
N ASN A 489 -3.44 2.31 11.27
CA ASN A 489 -2.16 2.02 10.66
C ASN A 489 -1.13 3.12 10.93
N PRO A 490 0.16 2.75 11.05
CA PRO A 490 1.22 3.72 11.25
C PRO A 490 1.27 4.73 10.11
N PRO A 491 1.67 5.95 10.38
CA PRO A 491 1.56 7.05 9.47
C PRO A 491 2.55 6.99 8.33
N GLY A 492 2.04 7.13 7.12
CA GLY A 492 2.80 7.61 5.98
C GLY A 492 2.31 9.02 5.63
N GLY A 493 2.83 10.07 6.27
CA GLY A 493 2.47 11.45 5.92
C GLY A 493 1.42 12.10 6.82
N ASP A 494 0.70 13.11 6.31
CA ASP A 494 -0.24 13.95 7.08
C ASP A 494 -1.54 13.22 7.47
N TRP A 495 -1.79 12.06 6.88
CA TRP A 495 -2.99 11.27 7.02
C TRP A 495 -2.64 9.81 7.21
N SER A 496 -3.29 9.16 8.14
CA SER A 496 -3.27 7.70 8.26
C SER A 496 -4.67 7.17 8.20
N GLY A 497 -4.80 6.07 7.50
CA GLY A 497 -6.07 5.36 7.44
C GLY A 497 -6.37 4.64 8.74
N ILE A 498 -7.64 4.58 9.08
CA ILE A 498 -8.17 3.65 10.05
C ILE A 498 -9.08 2.68 9.32
N SER A 499 -9.01 1.41 9.66
CA SER A 499 -9.96 0.42 9.20
C SER A 499 -11.05 0.30 10.25
N LEU A 500 -12.28 0.47 9.82
CA LEU A 500 -13.45 0.33 10.68
C LEU A 500 -14.22 -0.92 10.31
N LYS A 501 -14.58 -1.69 11.31
CA LYS A 501 -15.53 -2.78 11.21
C LYS A 501 -16.72 -2.51 12.11
N ALA A 502 -17.92 -2.48 11.53
CA ALA A 502 -19.16 -2.55 12.29
C ALA A 502 -19.75 -3.96 12.10
N ASP A 503 -20.01 -4.65 13.19
CA ASP A 503 -20.36 -6.07 13.16
C ASP A 503 -21.86 -6.34 13.03
N SER A 504 -22.58 -5.48 12.33
CA SER A 504 -24.01 -5.67 12.05
C SER A 504 -24.31 -6.46 10.76
N GLY A 505 -23.32 -7.16 10.21
CA GLY A 505 -23.50 -8.12 9.11
C GLY A 505 -23.77 -7.53 7.73
N SER A 506 -23.98 -6.24 7.59
CA SER A 506 -24.34 -5.59 6.32
C SER A 506 -23.49 -4.37 5.95
N GLU A 507 -22.49 -4.03 6.73
CA GLU A 507 -21.75 -2.79 6.52
C GLU A 507 -20.30 -3.04 6.09
N GLU A 508 -19.92 -2.39 4.99
CA GLU A 508 -18.60 -2.49 4.41
C GLU A 508 -17.51 -1.92 5.31
N TYR A 509 -16.37 -2.57 5.34
CA TYR A 509 -15.15 -2.01 5.86
C TYR A 509 -14.73 -0.79 5.04
N ARG A 510 -14.44 0.31 5.68
CA ARG A 510 -13.91 1.49 5.03
C ARG A 510 -12.65 1.95 5.72
N TRP A 511 -11.69 2.37 4.91
CA TRP A 511 -10.58 3.16 5.39
C TRP A 511 -11.06 4.57 5.63
N LEU A 512 -10.93 5.03 6.86
CA LEU A 512 -11.09 6.43 7.20
C LEU A 512 -9.72 7.05 7.41
N THR A 513 -9.58 8.29 6.98
CA THR A 513 -8.37 9.04 7.20
C THR A 513 -8.48 9.79 8.52
N LEU A 514 -7.62 9.47 9.47
CA LEU A 514 -7.55 10.16 10.75
C LEU A 514 -6.65 11.39 10.66
N PRO A 515 -7.01 12.49 11.34
CA PRO A 515 -6.17 13.68 11.40
C PRO A 515 -4.80 13.38 12.01
N ARG A 516 -3.77 14.01 11.44
CA ARG A 516 -2.44 13.98 12.04
C ARG A 516 -2.46 14.67 13.39
N VAL A 517 -1.84 14.04 14.38
CA VAL A 517 -1.61 14.66 15.67
C VAL A 517 -0.50 15.71 15.53
N THR A 518 -0.84 16.96 15.75
CA THR A 518 0.10 18.09 15.76
C THR A 518 0.38 18.58 17.19
N ALA A 519 -0.52 18.32 18.11
CA ALA A 519 -0.38 18.69 19.51
C ALA A 519 0.33 17.60 20.33
N THR A 520 1.19 18.00 21.25
CA THR A 520 1.94 17.08 22.13
C THR A 520 1.07 16.39 23.18
N ASP A 521 -0.12 16.91 23.43
CA ASP A 521 -1.07 16.42 24.40
C ASP A 521 -2.11 15.43 23.83
N GLN A 522 -1.92 15.03 22.59
CA GLN A 522 -2.73 14.03 21.89
C GLN A 522 -1.86 12.88 21.36
N LYS A 523 -2.46 11.72 21.28
CA LYS A 523 -1.87 10.54 20.63
C LYS A 523 -2.95 9.78 19.89
N ARG A 524 -2.70 9.46 18.63
CA ARG A 524 -3.58 8.60 17.87
C ARG A 524 -3.42 7.15 18.36
N PRO A 525 -4.52 6.47 18.73
CA PRO A 525 -4.47 5.09 19.21
C PRO A 525 -4.17 4.09 18.08
N ASP A 526 -3.71 2.91 18.46
CA ASP A 526 -3.59 1.76 17.56
C ASP A 526 -4.94 1.07 17.35
N HIS A 527 -5.77 0.98 18.42
CA HIS A 527 -7.12 0.43 18.32
C HIS A 527 -8.14 1.35 18.99
N ILE A 528 -9.32 1.42 18.39
CA ILE A 528 -10.52 2.00 18.99
C ILE A 528 -11.64 0.98 18.87
N PHE A 529 -12.34 0.76 19.98
CA PHE A 529 -13.33 -0.28 20.07
C PHE A 529 -14.54 0.21 20.87
N GLN A 530 -15.75 -0.03 20.37
CA GLN A 530 -16.99 0.40 21.01
C GLN A 530 -17.83 -0.84 21.37
N THR A 531 -18.17 -1.00 22.64
CA THR A 531 -19.05 -2.08 23.08
C THR A 531 -20.49 -1.62 23.14
N PHE A 532 -21.43 -2.44 22.74
CA PHE A 532 -22.86 -2.13 22.77
C PHE A 532 -23.65 -3.05 23.70
N ASP A 533 -23.03 -4.13 24.19
CA ASP A 533 -23.66 -5.07 25.10
C ASP A 533 -23.30 -4.74 26.56
N GLY A 534 -24.29 -4.73 27.43
CA GLY A 534 -24.11 -4.38 28.85
C GLY A 534 -23.71 -2.93 29.08
N LYS A 535 -22.54 -2.72 29.71
CA LYS A 535 -22.00 -1.38 29.92
C LYS A 535 -21.33 -0.86 28.65
N LYS A 536 -21.71 0.33 28.23
CA LYS A 536 -21.22 0.95 26.99
C LYS A 536 -19.85 1.58 27.20
N PHE A 537 -18.83 0.99 26.57
CA PHE A 537 -17.47 1.52 26.61
C PHE A 537 -16.95 1.91 25.24
N ILE A 538 -16.16 2.99 25.20
CA ILE A 538 -15.20 3.28 24.15
C ILE A 538 -13.84 2.91 24.70
N VAL A 539 -13.32 1.81 24.20
CA VAL A 539 -12.00 1.27 24.56
C VAL A 539 -10.97 1.77 23.57
N ILE A 540 -9.90 2.34 24.08
CA ILE A 540 -8.86 2.99 23.28
C ILE A 540 -7.53 2.38 23.68
N VAL A 541 -6.82 1.78 22.73
CA VAL A 541 -5.61 1.00 23.01
C VAL A 541 -4.39 1.58 22.30
N GLU A 542 -3.30 1.65 23.03
CA GLU A 542 -1.94 1.80 22.51
C GLU A 542 -1.17 0.51 22.70
N SER A 543 -0.59 -0.01 21.64
CA SER A 543 0.21 -1.24 21.61
C SER A 543 1.70 -0.94 21.45
N LYS A 544 2.56 -1.79 21.99
CA LYS A 544 4.02 -1.71 21.83
C LYS A 544 4.65 -3.11 21.80
N ASP A 545 5.85 -3.20 21.26
CA ASP A 545 6.64 -4.45 21.29
C ASP A 545 6.77 -5.00 22.71
N THR A 546 6.92 -4.11 23.70
CA THR A 546 6.95 -4.49 25.11
C THR A 546 6.18 -3.46 25.95
N VAL A 547 5.57 -3.89 27.06
CA VAL A 547 4.89 -2.99 27.99
C VAL A 547 5.81 -1.89 28.54
N ARG A 548 7.14 -2.11 28.53
CA ARG A 548 8.13 -1.14 28.97
C ARG A 548 8.20 0.11 28.07
N GLN A 549 7.85 -0.01 26.78
CA GLN A 549 7.93 1.07 25.79
C GLN A 549 6.71 2.01 25.83
N ILE A 550 5.73 1.73 26.67
CA ILE A 550 4.56 2.61 26.84
C ILE A 550 5.02 3.98 27.34
N GLU A 551 4.54 5.01 26.65
CA GLU A 551 4.88 6.41 26.94
C GLU A 551 4.22 6.91 28.22
N ASP A 552 4.82 7.92 28.86
CA ASP A 552 4.25 8.59 30.02
C ASP A 552 2.94 9.32 29.63
N ASN A 553 1.95 9.29 30.53
CA ASN A 553 0.66 9.95 30.35
C ASN A 553 -0.02 9.65 29.02
N ILE A 554 0.11 8.43 28.52
CA ILE A 554 -0.49 8.03 27.24
C ILE A 554 -2.01 8.01 27.29
N GLY A 555 -2.62 7.52 28.40
CA GLY A 555 -4.06 7.38 28.53
C GLY A 555 -4.85 8.68 28.30
N PRO A 556 -4.56 9.78 29.02
CA PRO A 556 -5.21 11.07 28.76
C PRO A 556 -5.04 11.60 27.34
N ARG A 557 -3.89 11.36 26.71
CA ARG A 557 -3.58 11.78 25.33
C ARG A 557 -4.44 11.03 24.30
N LEU A 558 -4.62 9.73 24.50
CA LEU A 558 -5.48 8.87 23.70
C LEU A 558 -6.96 9.31 23.80
N ILE A 559 -7.45 9.48 25.03
CA ILE A 559 -8.83 9.88 25.29
C ILE A 559 -9.11 11.26 24.68
N ARG A 560 -8.19 12.22 24.82
CA ARG A 560 -8.34 13.56 24.25
C ARG A 560 -8.45 13.50 22.73
N TYR A 561 -7.59 12.72 22.07
CA TYR A 561 -7.63 12.55 20.63
C TYR A 561 -9.00 12.03 20.15
N VAL A 562 -9.52 10.97 20.79
CA VAL A 562 -10.80 10.37 20.39
C VAL A 562 -11.97 11.32 20.69
N LYS A 563 -11.97 12.02 21.82
CA LYS A 563 -12.99 13.02 22.15
C LYS A 563 -13.02 14.18 21.14
N GLU A 564 -11.86 14.69 20.74
CA GLU A 564 -11.80 15.76 19.73
C GLU A 564 -12.20 15.23 18.35
N LEU A 565 -11.79 14.01 18.00
CA LEU A 565 -12.21 13.37 16.77
C LEU A 565 -13.74 13.25 16.69
N THR A 566 -14.37 12.79 17.76
CA THR A 566 -15.83 12.60 17.81
C THR A 566 -16.61 13.91 17.89
N ASN A 567 -16.07 14.93 18.55
CA ASN A 567 -16.69 16.26 18.63
C ASN A 567 -16.51 17.08 17.33
N SER A 568 -15.48 16.78 16.56
CA SER A 568 -15.18 17.49 15.31
C SER A 568 -15.89 16.90 14.10
N VAL A 569 -16.72 15.87 14.27
CA VAL A 569 -17.48 15.27 13.17
C VAL A 569 -18.58 16.23 12.72
N PRO A 570 -18.38 16.99 11.64
CA PRO A 570 -19.48 17.69 11.02
C PRO A 570 -20.29 16.72 10.19
N ASP A 571 -21.29 17.24 9.64
CA ASP A 571 -22.26 16.64 8.76
C ASP A 571 -21.67 15.53 7.86
N ILE A 572 -22.28 14.38 7.92
CA ILE A 572 -21.94 13.16 7.16
C ILE A 572 -21.80 13.45 5.66
N GLU A 573 -22.48 14.46 5.15
CA GLU A 573 -22.44 14.83 3.74
C GLU A 573 -21.13 15.48 3.28
N ARG A 574 -20.30 15.95 4.19
CA ARG A 574 -19.02 16.63 3.87
C ARG A 574 -17.81 15.70 3.75
N SER A 575 -17.92 14.44 3.82
CA SER A 575 -17.00 13.76 4.67
C SER A 575 -16.13 12.66 4.16
N SER A 576 -16.03 12.35 2.94
CA SER A 576 -15.11 11.26 2.54
C SER A 576 -13.63 11.69 2.58
N SER A 577 -13.35 12.97 2.53
CA SER A 577 -12.01 13.54 2.63
C SER A 577 -11.80 14.42 3.84
N ASP A 578 -12.87 14.64 4.61
CA ASP A 578 -12.85 15.55 5.72
C ASP A 578 -12.45 14.82 6.98
N LYS A 579 -11.24 14.38 7.11
CA LYS A 579 -10.64 14.06 8.40
C LYS A 579 -11.59 13.50 9.48
N GLN A 580 -12.75 12.97 9.08
CA GLN A 580 -13.86 12.68 9.94
C GLN A 580 -14.40 11.30 9.73
N TRP A 581 -14.87 10.75 10.80
CA TRP A 581 -15.50 9.48 10.86
C TRP A 581 -16.81 9.48 10.10
N VAL A 582 -16.83 8.97 8.92
CA VAL A 582 -18.04 8.65 8.22
C VAL A 582 -18.04 7.19 7.91
N HIS A 583 -18.58 6.47 8.80
CA HIS A 583 -18.93 5.09 8.55
C HIS A 583 -20.43 5.01 8.30
N SER A 584 -20.83 4.60 7.09
CA SER A 584 -22.20 4.22 6.72
C SER A 584 -23.30 5.06 7.38
N ARG A 585 -23.14 6.38 7.45
CA ARG A 585 -24.10 7.32 8.02
C ARG A 585 -24.30 7.24 9.54
N ARG A 586 -23.47 6.54 10.29
CA ARG A 586 -23.52 6.54 11.76
C ARG A 586 -22.54 7.57 12.32
N LYS A 587 -23.05 8.43 13.18
CA LYS A 587 -22.20 9.24 14.05
C LYS A 587 -21.58 8.33 15.10
N PHE A 588 -20.32 8.59 15.42
CA PHE A 588 -19.67 8.01 16.58
C PHE A 588 -20.23 8.72 17.83
N ASP A 589 -21.24 8.15 18.46
CA ASP A 589 -21.89 8.73 19.61
C ASP A 589 -21.07 8.44 20.88
N THR A 590 -20.56 9.48 21.52
CA THR A 590 -19.78 9.37 22.75
C THR A 590 -20.58 9.71 24.01
N GLU A 591 -21.77 10.28 23.90
CA GLU A 591 -22.52 10.81 25.06
C GLU A 591 -22.98 9.71 26.03
N GLN A 592 -23.18 8.49 25.53
CA GLN A 592 -23.67 7.37 26.32
C GLN A 592 -22.56 6.38 26.71
N TYR A 593 -21.31 6.67 26.37
CA TYR A 593 -20.19 5.75 26.56
C TYR A 593 -19.20 6.25 27.59
N GLU A 594 -18.64 5.32 28.36
CA GLU A 594 -17.50 5.57 29.21
C GLU A 594 -16.20 5.24 28.47
N PHE A 595 -15.19 6.07 28.64
CA PHE A 595 -13.89 5.83 28.03
C PHE A 595 -13.05 4.91 28.90
N VAL A 596 -12.37 3.94 28.27
CA VAL A 596 -11.38 3.08 28.88
C VAL A 596 -10.11 3.12 28.05
N SER A 597 -9.06 3.70 28.60
CA SER A 597 -7.74 3.73 27.99
C SER A 597 -6.95 2.49 28.39
N ILE A 598 -6.36 1.83 27.38
CA ILE A 598 -5.59 0.59 27.57
C ILE A 598 -4.19 0.77 27.00
N ALA A 599 -3.19 0.34 27.77
CA ALA A 599 -1.85 0.11 27.29
C ALA A 599 -1.62 -1.39 27.14
N SER A 600 -0.99 -1.82 26.04
CA SER A 600 -0.73 -3.23 25.78
C SER A 600 0.67 -3.48 25.21
N GLY A 601 1.19 -4.67 25.44
CA GLY A 601 2.50 -5.08 24.93
C GLY A 601 2.93 -6.46 25.43
N VAL A 602 4.06 -6.95 24.92
CA VAL A 602 4.67 -8.18 25.42
C VAL A 602 5.20 -7.93 26.84
N LEU A 603 4.93 -8.85 27.75
CA LEU A 603 5.40 -8.79 29.13
C LEU A 603 6.93 -8.85 29.17
N SER A 604 7.53 -7.95 29.93
CA SER A 604 8.96 -7.96 30.23
C SER A 604 9.21 -8.46 31.65
N ASN A 605 10.33 -9.12 31.86
CA ASN A 605 10.68 -9.67 33.17
C ASN A 605 11.06 -8.61 34.22
N SER A 606 11.23 -7.35 33.79
CA SER A 606 11.76 -6.26 34.64
C SER A 606 10.76 -5.16 34.96
N THR A 607 9.53 -5.24 34.44
CA THR A 607 8.53 -4.15 34.60
C THR A 607 7.19 -4.76 35.03
N THR A 608 6.61 -4.26 36.10
CA THR A 608 5.28 -4.68 36.53
C THR A 608 4.19 -3.94 35.76
N LEU A 609 3.03 -4.58 35.60
CA LEU A 609 1.88 -3.93 34.94
C LEU A 609 1.41 -2.70 35.73
N GLN A 610 1.55 -2.72 37.05
CA GLN A 610 1.24 -1.59 37.93
C GLN A 610 2.10 -0.37 37.62
N GLU A 611 3.42 -0.55 37.47
CA GLU A 611 4.33 0.56 37.07
C GLU A 611 3.94 1.15 35.70
N VAL A 612 3.58 0.31 34.73
CA VAL A 612 3.13 0.75 33.41
C VAL A 612 1.82 1.51 33.50
N ALA A 613 0.86 1.02 34.26
CA ALA A 613 -0.45 1.65 34.43
C ALA A 613 -0.34 3.04 35.07
N VAL A 614 0.47 3.16 36.12
CA VAL A 614 0.72 4.45 36.80
C VAL A 614 1.45 5.44 35.86
N ARG A 615 2.53 4.99 35.22
CA ARG A 615 3.32 5.81 34.30
C ARG A 615 2.49 6.28 33.10
N GLY A 616 1.77 5.36 32.47
CA GLY A 616 0.93 5.64 31.32
C GLY A 616 -0.36 6.39 31.67
N SER A 617 -0.73 6.46 32.96
CA SER A 617 -2.01 6.99 33.42
C SER A 617 -3.18 6.37 32.65
N VAL A 618 -3.15 5.04 32.47
CA VAL A 618 -4.18 4.29 31.75
C VAL A 618 -5.11 3.58 32.71
N ASP A 619 -6.34 3.32 32.28
CA ASP A 619 -7.36 2.64 33.09
C ASP A 619 -7.06 1.16 33.27
N LEU A 620 -6.42 0.53 32.26
CA LEU A 620 -6.10 -0.90 32.24
C LEU A 620 -4.80 -1.14 31.48
N VAL A 621 -3.99 -2.08 31.94
CA VAL A 621 -2.88 -2.65 31.19
C VAL A 621 -3.17 -4.10 30.86
N ILE A 622 -2.92 -4.50 29.62
CA ILE A 622 -3.00 -5.87 29.13
C ILE A 622 -1.61 -6.31 28.68
N GLY A 623 -1.00 -7.23 29.40
CA GLY A 623 0.30 -7.79 29.06
C GLY A 623 0.15 -9.18 28.46
N PHE A 624 0.89 -9.46 27.38
CA PHE A 624 0.92 -10.74 26.69
C PHE A 624 2.24 -11.47 26.94
N ARG A 625 2.17 -12.76 27.25
CA ARG A 625 3.31 -13.66 27.20
C ARG A 625 3.04 -14.74 26.16
N PHE A 626 3.84 -14.74 25.12
CA PHE A 626 3.76 -15.70 24.03
C PHE A 626 4.79 -16.82 24.27
N ASN A 627 4.33 -18.00 24.67
CA ASN A 627 5.18 -19.21 24.83
C ASN A 627 5.24 -20.02 23.52
N GLY A 628 4.55 -19.55 22.48
CA GLY A 628 4.39 -20.15 21.17
C GLY A 628 3.13 -19.59 20.51
N SER A 629 2.86 -19.98 19.26
CA SER A 629 1.67 -19.50 18.55
C SER A 629 0.35 -19.99 19.17
N ASN A 630 0.38 -21.08 19.94
CA ASN A 630 -0.81 -21.71 20.51
C ASN A 630 -0.87 -21.62 22.05
N ASP A 631 0.10 -20.98 22.69
CA ASP A 631 0.14 -20.82 24.16
C ASP A 631 0.39 -19.35 24.49
N VAL A 632 -0.71 -18.65 24.73
CA VAL A 632 -0.72 -17.22 25.06
C VAL A 632 -1.29 -17.04 26.46
N GLU A 633 -0.51 -16.43 27.33
CA GLU A 633 -0.90 -16.03 28.67
C GLU A 633 -1.16 -14.53 28.70
N ILE A 634 -2.26 -14.13 29.32
CA ILE A 634 -2.65 -12.73 29.47
C ILE A 634 -2.62 -12.35 30.94
N GLN A 635 -1.96 -11.24 31.25
CA GLN A 635 -2.02 -10.59 32.54
C GLN A 635 -2.67 -9.23 32.42
N THR A 636 -3.47 -8.85 33.38
CA THR A 636 -4.16 -7.56 33.39
C THR A 636 -3.97 -6.84 34.72
N HIS A 637 -3.96 -5.51 34.70
CA HIS A 637 -3.92 -4.66 35.88
C HIS A 637 -4.71 -3.37 35.65
N SER A 638 -5.76 -3.16 36.42
CA SER A 638 -6.60 -1.98 36.39
C SER A 638 -6.22 -0.95 37.45
N THR A 639 -6.40 0.33 37.19
CA THR A 639 -6.12 1.45 38.11
C THR A 639 -7.32 2.33 38.40
N THR A 640 -8.36 2.22 37.61
CA THR A 640 -9.58 3.03 37.76
C THR A 640 -10.82 2.15 37.86
N LYS A 641 -11.91 2.71 38.34
CA LYS A 641 -13.19 2.01 38.44
C LYS A 641 -13.70 1.51 37.08
N ASN A 642 -13.51 2.29 36.02
CA ASN A 642 -13.91 1.88 34.67
C ASN A 642 -13.01 0.76 34.16
N GLY A 643 -11.70 0.86 34.42
CA GLY A 643 -10.73 -0.21 34.14
C GLY A 643 -11.09 -1.52 34.85
N GLU A 644 -11.43 -1.46 36.16
CA GLU A 644 -11.85 -2.64 36.93
C GLU A 644 -13.10 -3.30 36.35
N VAL A 645 -14.11 -2.51 36.01
CA VAL A 645 -15.35 -3.05 35.43
C VAL A 645 -15.08 -3.71 34.08
N PHE A 646 -14.27 -3.09 33.24
CA PHE A 646 -13.91 -3.64 31.93
C PHE A 646 -13.01 -4.88 32.07
N GLU A 647 -12.06 -4.87 33.01
CA GLU A 647 -11.19 -6.02 33.31
C GLU A 647 -12.00 -7.25 33.72
N VAL A 648 -12.95 -7.08 34.64
CA VAL A 648 -13.85 -8.18 35.08
C VAL A 648 -14.65 -8.73 33.91
N TYR A 649 -15.16 -7.85 33.07
CA TYR A 649 -15.90 -8.24 31.86
C TYR A 649 -15.01 -9.01 30.88
N LEU A 650 -13.80 -8.50 30.60
CA LEU A 650 -12.82 -9.14 29.74
C LEU A 650 -12.40 -10.52 30.26
N LYS A 651 -12.02 -10.62 31.54
CA LYS A 651 -11.61 -11.89 32.20
C LYS A 651 -12.69 -12.97 32.11
N LYS A 652 -13.97 -12.59 32.15
CA LYS A 652 -15.09 -13.53 31.99
C LYS A 652 -15.17 -14.12 30.58
N LEU A 653 -14.76 -13.37 29.57
CA LEU A 653 -14.90 -13.74 28.16
C LEU A 653 -13.66 -14.43 27.59
N LEU A 654 -12.45 -14.12 28.06
CA LEU A 654 -11.20 -14.68 27.55
C LEU A 654 -11.16 -16.22 27.49
N PRO A 655 -11.71 -16.97 28.47
CA PRO A 655 -11.75 -18.43 28.42
C PRO A 655 -12.52 -18.99 27.21
N CYS A 656 -13.47 -18.23 26.63
CA CYS A 656 -14.19 -18.62 25.40
C CYS A 656 -13.26 -18.75 24.19
N LEU A 657 -12.08 -18.10 24.24
CA LEU A 657 -11.01 -18.20 23.24
C LEU A 657 -9.90 -19.18 23.66
N GLY A 658 -10.09 -19.95 24.73
CA GLY A 658 -9.07 -20.86 25.26
C GLY A 658 -7.87 -20.17 25.93
N LEU A 659 -7.99 -18.87 26.23
CA LEU A 659 -6.89 -18.07 26.78
C LEU A 659 -6.77 -18.23 28.28
N LYS A 660 -5.54 -18.35 28.77
CA LYS A 660 -5.21 -18.39 30.18
C LYS A 660 -5.02 -16.97 30.72
N VAL A 661 -5.72 -16.65 31.80
CA VAL A 661 -5.55 -15.39 32.51
C VAL A 661 -4.80 -15.70 33.80
N SER A 662 -3.61 -15.16 33.99
CA SER A 662 -2.89 -15.19 35.24
C SER A 662 -3.12 -13.89 36.02
N ASN A 663 -3.16 -14.01 37.34
CA ASN A 663 -3.34 -12.89 38.28
C ASN A 663 -2.04 -12.11 38.45
#